data_c348c7e7deabacd31a3edb47b6543e6f
#
_entry.id   c348c7e7deabacd31a3edb47b6543e6f
#
_cell.length_a   1.000
_cell.length_b   1.000
_cell.length_c   1.000
_cell.angle_alpha   90.00
_cell.angle_beta   90.00
_cell.angle_gamma   90.00
#
_symmetry.space_group_name_H-M   'P 1'
#
loop_
_entity.id
_entity.type
_entity.pdbx_description
1 polymer ?
#
loop_
_entity_poly.entity_id
_entity_poly.type
_entity_poly.pdbx_seq_one_letter_code
_entity_poly.pdbx_strand_id
1 'polypeptide(L)'
;MNLGSLEVQFATVGLTRRPLLGRLPALVLVLAAGPLGAGAVLAAAPPPAVPAATSPAPAAVPCLDLPISSAVIAPTSCWQTGPTSIIVAGSRPGYPSTGEAAVIDGQALSLSEAPGSGPLQVARAGTGTACLRQANGQLRSLSLTTGRLGAASSGCQPTSALVTPDLTSTPLTAAPQQVSGGLPPAVTPSYYEYYGYMTAGGTSTTAPYCEGGKLADCPLYQQGAATYTPSPQNILVLDFGAPCYVPGTSTYGAQLFGTMSCIPDSQLLTLVNDWVSGYESDHGPGTPGITLAVGTSNSLTGADPPTYQLTNSQMQASGQAWYQQLVSRVSTSGLAAPVTAWGASDMEQSSSGNWYAGGPTVAWVQGYSSASPAQYTCSLAQPGFLADYGDDILGGSGSADGWTASQVYQVAWGIPVACALPEIYYTGMAQEWEALSQWGAQNTTTGAIQFTGVMTEVYSGSYTPSQGWQQLEDATSQSPPIPGLTEIGTSLQGQPPQVTAVQPSSGSAAGGTQVTITGANLLGATQVYFGQNPASSFQIVSATSITATSPPGSPGFVDVQVETSLGTSSAGGSDGFVYTAAGAYHPLTPARIADTRAGSGLPYSGEAPGPGGVLNVQVAGRGGVPATGAAGVLINLTVTDTTAQSYVTAYPAGVAIPVTSSIDFLAQDTKANLVEVALGRGGQISIYNQGGTTQLVVDVEGWFDAGQPSSGAGLYNPLSPSRIADTRPGSGQPYQGSTLGAGQSLTIQVAGRGGVPVSGAEAVVMNLTATDATQASFLTVYPAGGSQPLASNLNFAAGETVANQVVVPLGAGGAVTIYNGVGEVNVVVDVVGWFSDGAAGSSSGSALFPQTPQRAVDTRPASGYAYSGQELQPGQTLTVQLSGLAGLPLQGMAAAILNVTVTGGGAPGYLTVWPASSAPPLSSELNWDAGQTTENLALVAVSSQGTLSFYNGSSAPVELVVDADGWFAAG
;
A
#
# COMPACT_ATOMS: atom_id res chain seq x y z
N MET A 1 -8.97 3.24 -60.32
CA MET A 1 -7.99 2.34 -60.91
C MET A 1 -7.11 1.80 -59.82
N ASN A 2 -7.18 0.50 -59.65
CA ASN A 2 -6.29 -0.45 -58.97
C ASN A 2 -5.81 -0.22 -57.55
N LEU A 3 -6.36 -1.08 -56.73
CA LEU A 3 -5.89 -1.68 -55.49
C LEU A 3 -4.51 -2.37 -55.61
N GLY A 4 -3.67 -2.20 -54.66
CA GLY A 4 -2.44 -2.99 -54.44
C GLY A 4 -2.44 -3.49 -53.00
N SER A 5 -2.59 -4.80 -52.88
CA SER A 5 -2.54 -5.60 -51.64
C SER A 5 -1.15 -5.63 -51.04
N LEU A 6 -1.04 -5.52 -49.72
CA LEU A 6 0.13 -5.92 -48.91
C LEU A 6 -0.22 -7.20 -48.14
N GLU A 7 0.46 -8.28 -48.48
CA GLU A 7 0.51 -9.52 -47.73
C GLU A 7 1.42 -9.37 -46.51
N VAL A 8 0.94 -9.79 -45.36
CA VAL A 8 1.76 -9.99 -44.16
C VAL A 8 1.94 -11.49 -43.95
N GLN A 9 3.16 -11.97 -44.09
CA GLN A 9 3.53 -13.36 -43.82
C GLN A 9 3.55 -13.62 -42.32
N PHE A 10 2.80 -14.62 -41.87
CA PHE A 10 2.94 -15.24 -40.57
C PHE A 10 3.95 -16.40 -40.63
N ALA A 11 4.95 -16.33 -39.79
CA ALA A 11 5.84 -17.48 -39.55
C ALA A 11 5.19 -18.42 -38.52
N THR A 12 4.95 -19.63 -38.93
CA THR A 12 4.49 -20.76 -38.12
C THR A 12 5.65 -21.38 -37.35
N VAL A 13 5.56 -21.41 -36.03
CA VAL A 13 6.35 -22.31 -35.19
C VAL A 13 5.39 -23.33 -34.57
N GLY A 14 5.64 -24.59 -34.88
CA GLY A 14 4.82 -25.69 -34.45
C GLY A 14 5.05 -26.08 -32.99
N LEU A 15 3.96 -26.33 -32.29
CA LEU A 15 3.98 -27.04 -31.01
C LEU A 15 2.97 -28.16 -31.06
N THR A 16 3.41 -29.36 -30.75
CA THR A 16 2.73 -30.63 -30.73
C THR A 16 1.64 -30.69 -29.65
N ARG A 17 0.52 -31.24 -30.02
CA ARG A 17 -0.70 -31.44 -29.21
C ARG A 17 -0.54 -32.61 -28.23
N ARG A 18 -1.12 -32.50 -27.06
CA ARG A 18 -1.93 -33.57 -26.42
C ARG A 18 -3.20 -32.97 -25.80
N PRO A 19 -4.31 -33.71 -25.80
CA PRO A 19 -5.64 -33.15 -25.60
C PRO A 19 -6.17 -33.37 -24.18
N LEU A 20 -6.86 -32.36 -23.61
CA LEU A 20 -7.78 -32.58 -22.52
C LEU A 20 -9.13 -31.93 -22.84
N LEU A 21 -10.15 -32.77 -22.84
CA LEU A 21 -11.56 -32.40 -23.00
C LEU A 21 -12.06 -31.63 -21.77
N GLY A 22 -12.70 -30.49 -22.00
CA GLY A 22 -13.49 -29.81 -21.01
C GLY A 22 -14.40 -28.76 -21.65
N ARG A 23 -15.69 -28.97 -21.57
CA ARG A 23 -16.78 -28.25 -22.22
C ARG A 23 -16.80 -26.77 -21.95
N LEU A 24 -16.88 -25.97 -23.03
CA LEU A 24 -17.28 -24.54 -23.01
C LEU A 24 -18.78 -24.42 -23.31
N PRO A 25 -19.53 -23.52 -22.71
CA PRO A 25 -20.87 -23.15 -23.15
C PRO A 25 -20.83 -22.10 -24.27
N ALA A 26 -21.79 -22.20 -25.16
CA ALA A 26 -21.91 -21.49 -26.40
C ALA A 26 -22.14 -19.99 -26.25
N LEU A 27 -21.41 -19.22 -27.06
CA LEU A 27 -21.64 -17.78 -27.29
C LEU A 27 -22.70 -17.68 -28.42
N VAL A 28 -23.83 -17.02 -28.12
CA VAL A 28 -24.85 -16.70 -29.13
C VAL A 28 -24.55 -15.34 -29.71
N LEU A 29 -24.23 -15.29 -30.99
CA LEU A 29 -24.07 -14.09 -31.78
C LEU A 29 -25.44 -13.70 -32.37
N VAL A 30 -25.99 -12.55 -32.03
CA VAL A 30 -27.20 -12.01 -32.65
C VAL A 30 -26.81 -11.01 -33.73
N LEU A 31 -27.08 -11.32 -34.97
CA LEU A 31 -27.02 -10.41 -36.13
C LEU A 31 -28.36 -9.71 -36.29
N ALA A 32 -28.33 -8.38 -36.36
CA ALA A 32 -29.49 -7.54 -36.64
C ALA A 32 -29.75 -7.44 -38.13
N ALA A 33 -31.01 -7.61 -38.52
CA ALA A 33 -31.56 -7.09 -39.78
C ALA A 33 -33.03 -6.73 -39.57
N GLY A 34 -33.40 -5.47 -39.74
CA GLY A 34 -34.78 -5.00 -39.89
C GLY A 34 -35.18 -5.00 -41.39
N PRO A 35 -36.34 -4.46 -41.81
CA PRO A 35 -37.52 -3.94 -41.06
C PRO A 35 -38.87 -4.46 -41.62
N LEU A 36 -39.96 -3.92 -41.06
CA LEU A 36 -41.34 -3.74 -41.60
C LEU A 36 -42.49 -4.61 -41.01
N GLY A 37 -43.40 -3.92 -40.41
CA GLY A 37 -44.83 -4.12 -40.72
C GLY A 37 -45.78 -4.60 -39.63
N ALA A 38 -46.63 -3.67 -39.20
CA ALA A 38 -48.06 -3.82 -38.84
C ALA A 38 -48.50 -4.63 -37.61
N GLY A 39 -48.93 -3.94 -36.60
CA GLY A 39 -50.24 -4.00 -35.92
C GLY A 39 -50.78 -5.31 -35.39
N ALA A 40 -50.80 -5.47 -34.07
CA ALA A 40 -51.90 -6.14 -33.36
C ALA A 40 -51.91 -5.68 -31.88
N VAL A 41 -53.06 -5.20 -31.46
CA VAL A 41 -53.40 -4.91 -30.06
C VAL A 41 -53.64 -6.22 -29.35
N LEU A 42 -52.90 -6.48 -28.26
CA LEU A 42 -53.23 -7.58 -27.33
C LEU A 42 -53.26 -7.02 -25.89
N ALA A 43 -54.30 -7.43 -25.19
CA ALA A 43 -54.79 -7.00 -23.91
C ALA A 43 -53.74 -7.23 -22.77
N ALA A 44 -53.75 -6.29 -21.83
CA ALA A 44 -52.97 -6.34 -20.61
C ALA A 44 -53.39 -7.52 -19.72
N ALA A 45 -52.37 -8.29 -19.29
CA ALA A 45 -52.51 -9.24 -18.19
C ALA A 45 -52.28 -8.51 -16.83
N PRO A 46 -52.92 -8.96 -15.74
CA PRO A 46 -52.76 -8.32 -14.43
C PRO A 46 -51.37 -8.47 -13.85
N PRO A 47 -50.89 -7.52 -13.02
CA PRO A 47 -49.54 -7.55 -12.46
C PRO A 47 -49.41 -8.75 -11.48
N PRO A 48 -48.24 -9.40 -11.46
CA PRO A 48 -47.96 -10.44 -10.46
C PRO A 48 -47.84 -9.85 -9.06
N ALA A 49 -48.30 -10.62 -8.10
CA ALA A 49 -48.26 -10.28 -6.68
C ALA A 49 -46.85 -9.93 -6.20
N VAL A 50 -46.75 -8.87 -5.43
CA VAL A 50 -45.52 -8.43 -4.76
C VAL A 50 -45.04 -9.53 -3.83
N PRO A 51 -43.81 -10.05 -3.97
CA PRO A 51 -43.27 -10.97 -2.95
C PRO A 51 -43.01 -10.20 -1.67
N ALA A 52 -43.33 -10.84 -0.53
CA ALA A 52 -43.07 -10.33 0.80
C ALA A 52 -41.58 -9.91 0.95
N ALA A 53 -41.38 -8.77 1.57
CA ALA A 53 -40.07 -8.18 1.86
C ALA A 53 -39.17 -9.21 2.55
N THR A 54 -38.10 -9.61 1.86
CA THR A 54 -36.99 -10.31 2.48
C THR A 54 -36.24 -9.34 3.37
N SER A 55 -35.98 -9.72 4.62
CA SER A 55 -35.12 -8.97 5.53
C SER A 55 -33.78 -8.63 4.84
N PRO A 56 -33.22 -7.43 5.02
CA PRO A 56 -31.95 -7.07 4.43
C PRO A 56 -30.86 -8.05 4.90
N ALA A 57 -29.97 -8.42 3.95
CA ALA A 57 -28.79 -9.19 4.26
C ALA A 57 -27.92 -8.43 5.28
N PRO A 58 -27.23 -9.11 6.20
CA PRO A 58 -26.33 -8.46 7.15
C PRO A 58 -25.28 -7.66 6.38
N ALA A 59 -24.96 -6.46 6.89
CA ALA A 59 -23.99 -5.58 6.28
C ALA A 59 -22.59 -6.26 6.25
N ALA A 60 -21.89 -6.13 5.15
CA ALA A 60 -20.50 -6.58 5.04
C ALA A 60 -19.64 -5.70 5.96
N VAL A 61 -18.74 -6.33 6.75
CA VAL A 61 -17.76 -5.64 7.59
C VAL A 61 -16.38 -5.75 6.95
N PRO A 62 -15.47 -4.77 7.15
CA PRO A 62 -14.12 -4.86 6.64
C PRO A 62 -13.39 -6.08 7.22
N CYS A 63 -12.77 -6.87 6.37
CA CYS A 63 -12.07 -8.09 6.79
C CYS A 63 -10.80 -7.80 7.63
N LEU A 64 -10.27 -6.58 7.53
CA LEU A 64 -9.06 -6.14 8.25
C LEU A 64 -9.22 -6.03 9.77
N ASP A 65 -10.45 -5.84 10.25
CA ASP A 65 -10.71 -5.64 11.69
C ASP A 65 -11.06 -6.94 12.43
N LEU A 66 -10.93 -8.08 11.77
CA LEU A 66 -11.27 -9.36 12.33
C LEU A 66 -10.01 -10.13 12.76
N PRO A 67 -10.03 -10.83 13.91
CA PRO A 67 -8.90 -11.65 14.34
C PRO A 67 -8.84 -12.95 13.51
N ILE A 68 -8.77 -12.83 12.20
CA ILE A 68 -8.66 -13.93 11.25
C ILE A 68 -7.34 -13.75 10.53
N SER A 69 -6.46 -14.74 10.65
CA SER A 69 -5.24 -14.78 9.86
C SER A 69 -5.59 -14.93 8.37
N SER A 70 -5.08 -14.01 7.54
CA SER A 70 -5.22 -14.07 6.08
C SER A 70 -4.57 -15.31 5.45
N ALA A 71 -3.74 -16.04 6.20
CA ALA A 71 -3.09 -17.26 5.78
C ALA A 71 -4.05 -18.46 5.59
N VAL A 72 -5.21 -18.46 6.24
CA VAL A 72 -6.18 -19.57 6.10
C VAL A 72 -7.13 -19.34 4.93
N ILE A 73 -7.54 -18.09 4.69
CA ILE A 73 -8.43 -17.69 3.59
C ILE A 73 -8.07 -16.27 3.20
N ALA A 74 -7.90 -15.99 1.91
CA ALA A 74 -7.88 -14.62 1.42
C ALA A 74 -9.33 -14.10 1.39
N PRO A 75 -9.79 -13.29 2.39
CA PRO A 75 -11.20 -12.98 2.52
C PRO A 75 -11.60 -11.96 1.46
N THR A 76 -12.63 -12.29 0.67
CA THR A 76 -13.26 -11.35 -0.27
C THR A 76 -14.43 -10.61 0.35
N SER A 77 -15.07 -11.20 1.38
CA SER A 77 -16.17 -10.57 2.12
C SER A 77 -16.32 -11.23 3.49
N CYS A 78 -16.60 -10.44 4.50
CA CYS A 78 -16.79 -10.89 5.87
C CYS A 78 -18.10 -10.34 6.42
N TRP A 79 -18.82 -11.14 7.26
CA TRP A 79 -20.05 -10.73 7.93
C TRP A 79 -20.02 -11.20 9.36
N GLN A 80 -20.20 -10.29 10.29
CA GLN A 80 -20.34 -10.64 11.70
C GLN A 80 -21.80 -11.05 12.00
N THR A 81 -22.01 -12.25 12.52
CA THR A 81 -23.33 -12.81 12.81
C THR A 81 -23.64 -12.94 14.31
N GLY A 82 -22.67 -12.54 15.15
CA GLY A 82 -22.78 -12.55 16.60
C GLY A 82 -21.47 -12.14 17.24
N PRO A 83 -21.44 -11.95 18.58
CA PRO A 83 -20.22 -11.48 19.26
C PRO A 83 -19.01 -12.42 19.14
N THR A 84 -19.22 -13.68 18.77
CA THR A 84 -18.18 -14.70 18.61
C THR A 84 -18.28 -15.46 17.28
N SER A 85 -19.14 -15.02 16.34
CA SER A 85 -19.39 -15.75 15.09
C SER A 85 -19.25 -14.83 13.89
N ILE A 86 -18.39 -15.21 12.95
CA ILE A 86 -18.10 -14.45 11.74
C ILE A 86 -18.23 -15.39 10.54
N ILE A 87 -18.87 -14.95 9.47
CA ILE A 87 -18.89 -15.64 8.19
C ILE A 87 -17.89 -14.96 7.25
N VAL A 88 -17.04 -15.74 6.64
CA VAL A 88 -16.02 -15.26 5.69
C VAL A 88 -16.23 -15.97 4.36
N ALA A 89 -16.36 -15.21 3.27
CA ALA A 89 -16.26 -15.73 1.92
C ALA A 89 -14.90 -15.32 1.35
N GLY A 90 -14.15 -16.29 0.81
CA GLY A 90 -12.82 -16.06 0.28
C GLY A 90 -12.25 -17.25 -0.47
N SER A 91 -11.09 -17.08 -1.08
CA SER A 91 -10.34 -18.16 -1.71
C SER A 91 -9.22 -18.64 -0.78
N ARG A 92 -8.99 -19.92 -0.69
CA ARG A 92 -7.84 -20.48 0.03
C ARG A 92 -6.58 -20.33 -0.85
N PRO A 93 -5.47 -19.79 -0.35
CA PRO A 93 -4.22 -19.75 -1.11
C PRO A 93 -3.82 -21.16 -1.58
N GLY A 94 -3.46 -21.30 -2.86
CA GLY A 94 -3.07 -22.59 -3.45
C GLY A 94 -4.19 -23.50 -3.95
N TYR A 95 -5.48 -23.13 -3.76
CA TYR A 95 -6.61 -23.89 -4.30
C TYR A 95 -7.45 -23.05 -5.27
N PRO A 96 -7.83 -23.58 -6.45
CA PRO A 96 -8.52 -22.81 -7.50
C PRO A 96 -10.02 -22.58 -7.26
N SER A 97 -10.59 -22.95 -6.12
CA SER A 97 -12.02 -22.80 -5.83
C SER A 97 -12.26 -21.88 -4.65
N THR A 98 -13.21 -20.97 -4.80
CA THR A 98 -13.77 -20.19 -3.70
C THR A 98 -14.38 -21.13 -2.66
N GLY A 99 -13.75 -21.28 -1.49
CA GLY A 99 -14.27 -22.03 -0.36
C GLY A 99 -14.98 -21.11 0.62
N GLU A 100 -16.11 -21.57 1.18
CA GLU A 100 -16.75 -20.89 2.31
C GLU A 100 -16.14 -21.41 3.62
N ALA A 101 -15.78 -20.52 4.53
CA ALA A 101 -15.28 -20.87 5.84
C ALA A 101 -16.08 -20.15 6.92
N ALA A 102 -16.28 -20.81 8.05
CA ALA A 102 -16.91 -20.23 9.23
C ALA A 102 -15.88 -20.14 10.35
N VAL A 103 -15.81 -19.01 11.04
CA VAL A 103 -15.02 -18.86 12.26
C VAL A 103 -15.96 -18.88 13.46
N ILE A 104 -15.73 -19.80 14.37
CA ILE A 104 -16.51 -19.93 15.61
C ILE A 104 -15.52 -19.99 16.77
N ASP A 105 -15.72 -19.11 17.77
CA ASP A 105 -14.85 -19.01 18.94
C ASP A 105 -13.34 -18.84 18.60
N GLY A 106 -13.05 -18.07 17.53
CA GLY A 106 -11.67 -17.78 17.09
C GLY A 106 -11.03 -18.88 16.25
N GLN A 107 -11.69 -20.02 15.99
CA GLN A 107 -11.19 -21.09 15.13
C GLN A 107 -11.82 -21.03 13.74
N ALA A 108 -11.00 -21.06 12.71
CA ALA A 108 -11.43 -21.14 11.32
C ALA A 108 -11.71 -22.60 10.92
N LEU A 109 -12.90 -22.84 10.39
CA LEU A 109 -13.31 -24.14 9.88
C LEU A 109 -13.52 -24.05 8.37
N SER A 110 -12.70 -24.75 7.58
CA SER A 110 -12.90 -24.83 6.15
C SER A 110 -14.01 -25.82 5.80
N LEU A 111 -14.93 -25.45 4.91
CA LEU A 111 -16.01 -26.30 4.46
C LEU A 111 -15.64 -26.95 3.12
N SER A 112 -15.73 -28.28 3.01
CA SER A 112 -15.20 -29.06 1.91
C SER A 112 -16.20 -29.38 0.78
N GLU A 113 -17.33 -28.69 0.67
CA GLU A 113 -18.27 -28.89 -0.43
C GLU A 113 -18.57 -27.60 -1.18
N ALA A 114 -18.76 -27.74 -2.51
CA ALA A 114 -19.00 -26.62 -3.41
C ALA A 114 -20.22 -25.80 -2.99
N PRO A 115 -20.10 -24.48 -2.98
CA PRO A 115 -21.11 -23.58 -2.45
C PRO A 115 -22.30 -23.44 -3.39
N GLY A 116 -23.48 -23.39 -2.81
CA GLY A 116 -24.60 -22.69 -3.42
C GLY A 116 -24.37 -21.18 -3.31
N SER A 117 -24.82 -20.43 -4.28
CA SER A 117 -24.64 -18.97 -4.36
C SER A 117 -25.33 -18.27 -3.19
N GLY A 118 -24.57 -17.80 -2.19
CA GLY A 118 -25.02 -16.92 -1.11
C GLY A 118 -24.32 -17.18 0.25
N PRO A 119 -24.37 -16.22 1.19
CA PRO A 119 -23.70 -16.34 2.48
C PRO A 119 -24.34 -17.42 3.37
N LEU A 120 -23.50 -18.21 4.01
CA LEU A 120 -23.88 -19.20 5.01
C LEU A 120 -24.12 -18.55 6.37
N GLN A 121 -25.24 -18.90 7.04
CA GLN A 121 -25.50 -18.49 8.41
C GLN A 121 -25.20 -19.65 9.36
N VAL A 122 -24.40 -19.39 10.39
CA VAL A 122 -23.97 -20.38 11.39
C VAL A 122 -24.66 -20.10 12.74
N ALA A 123 -25.31 -21.12 13.31
CA ALA A 123 -25.85 -21.05 14.66
C ALA A 123 -25.32 -22.22 15.50
N ARG A 124 -24.93 -21.97 16.75
CA ARG A 124 -24.42 -23.01 17.65
C ARG A 124 -25.54 -23.92 18.16
N ALA A 125 -25.36 -25.23 18.05
CA ALA A 125 -26.26 -26.23 18.62
C ALA A 125 -25.47 -27.22 19.49
N GLY A 126 -25.23 -26.87 20.76
CA GLY A 126 -24.56 -27.72 21.75
C GLY A 126 -23.02 -27.81 21.59
N THR A 127 -22.38 -28.50 22.55
CA THR A 127 -20.93 -28.69 22.54
C THR A 127 -20.52 -29.70 21.43
N GLY A 128 -19.76 -29.24 20.44
CA GLY A 128 -19.18 -30.06 19.38
C GLY A 128 -19.94 -30.11 18.07
N THR A 129 -21.06 -29.41 17.93
CA THR A 129 -21.84 -29.35 16.67
C THR A 129 -22.42 -27.96 16.44
N ALA A 130 -22.27 -27.42 15.26
CA ALA A 130 -22.92 -26.18 14.83
C ALA A 130 -23.98 -26.47 13.75
N CYS A 131 -25.00 -25.62 13.65
CA CYS A 131 -25.99 -25.69 12.58
C CYS A 131 -25.68 -24.62 11.54
N LEU A 132 -25.57 -25.04 10.29
CA LEU A 132 -25.36 -24.19 9.13
C LEU A 132 -26.66 -24.04 8.35
N ARG A 133 -27.03 -22.79 8.06
CA ARG A 133 -28.14 -22.48 7.16
C ARG A 133 -27.57 -22.10 5.80
N GLN A 134 -27.84 -22.90 4.78
CA GLN A 134 -27.46 -22.58 3.41
C GLN A 134 -28.39 -21.51 2.81
N ALA A 135 -27.95 -20.84 1.75
CA ALA A 135 -28.74 -19.81 1.07
C ALA A 135 -30.10 -20.31 0.54
N ASN A 136 -30.23 -21.64 0.29
CA ASN A 136 -31.48 -22.28 -0.07
C ASN A 136 -32.40 -22.57 1.11
N GLY A 137 -32.05 -22.14 2.33
CA GLY A 137 -32.83 -22.33 3.56
C GLY A 137 -32.64 -23.67 4.27
N GLN A 138 -31.87 -24.60 3.74
CA GLN A 138 -31.59 -25.90 4.37
C GLN A 138 -30.64 -25.76 5.55
N LEU A 139 -30.95 -26.48 6.66
CA LEU A 139 -30.09 -26.58 7.84
C LEU A 139 -29.26 -27.87 7.76
N ARG A 140 -27.96 -27.77 7.95
CA ARG A 140 -27.05 -28.92 8.07
C ARG A 140 -26.26 -28.84 9.38
N SER A 141 -25.93 -29.97 9.95
CA SER A 141 -25.05 -30.05 11.12
C SER A 141 -23.59 -30.03 10.70
N LEU A 142 -22.77 -29.22 11.35
CA LEU A 142 -21.32 -29.18 11.21
C LEU A 142 -20.67 -29.74 12.47
N SER A 143 -19.87 -30.76 12.36
CA SER A 143 -19.05 -31.24 13.49
C SER A 143 -17.89 -30.26 13.73
N LEU A 144 -17.82 -29.67 14.88
CA LEU A 144 -16.75 -28.73 15.28
C LEU A 144 -15.41 -29.46 15.54
N THR A 145 -15.47 -30.81 15.68
CA THR A 145 -14.27 -31.61 15.91
C THR A 145 -13.62 -32.13 14.62
N THR A 146 -14.40 -32.29 13.55
CA THR A 146 -13.91 -32.89 12.30
C THR A 146 -14.10 -32.00 11.07
N GLY A 147 -14.73 -30.84 11.20
CA GLY A 147 -15.01 -29.93 10.06
C GLY A 147 -15.96 -30.50 8.99
N ARG A 148 -16.56 -31.68 9.21
CA ARG A 148 -17.44 -32.34 8.20
C ARG A 148 -18.88 -31.89 8.29
N LEU A 149 -19.44 -31.52 7.14
CA LEU A 149 -20.89 -31.28 6.99
C LEU A 149 -21.66 -32.60 7.01
N GLY A 150 -22.60 -32.72 7.95
CA GLY A 150 -23.55 -33.83 7.98
C GLY A 150 -24.66 -33.69 6.92
N ALA A 151 -25.42 -34.77 6.69
CA ALA A 151 -26.60 -34.71 5.85
C ALA A 151 -27.64 -33.72 6.38
N ALA A 152 -28.53 -33.21 5.50
CA ALA A 152 -29.64 -32.37 5.92
C ALA A 152 -30.47 -33.09 7.00
N SER A 153 -30.51 -32.56 8.23
CA SER A 153 -31.15 -33.25 9.33
C SER A 153 -32.20 -32.36 10.02
N SER A 154 -33.32 -33.01 10.37
CA SER A 154 -34.39 -32.42 11.16
C SER A 154 -34.01 -32.18 12.63
N GLY A 155 -32.79 -32.51 13.03
CA GLY A 155 -32.28 -32.36 14.42
C GLY A 155 -31.57 -31.06 14.71
N CYS A 156 -31.33 -30.21 13.72
CA CYS A 156 -30.77 -28.87 13.89
C CYS A 156 -31.89 -27.88 14.16
N GLN A 157 -32.35 -27.81 15.40
CA GLN A 157 -33.25 -26.75 15.86
C GLN A 157 -32.35 -25.73 16.61
N PRO A 158 -32.33 -24.44 16.20
CA PRO A 158 -31.66 -23.43 16.99
C PRO A 158 -32.36 -23.29 18.32
N THR A 159 -31.61 -23.40 19.41
CA THR A 159 -32.13 -23.27 20.80
C THR A 159 -32.38 -21.81 21.21
N SER A 160 -32.19 -20.86 20.32
CA SER A 160 -32.54 -19.46 20.51
C SER A 160 -32.98 -18.85 19.17
N ALA A 161 -34.00 -18.00 19.23
CA ALA A 161 -34.46 -17.21 18.09
C ALA A 161 -33.25 -16.46 17.46
N LEU A 162 -33.19 -16.43 16.13
CA LEU A 162 -32.27 -15.58 15.40
C LEU A 162 -32.45 -14.13 15.87
N VAL A 163 -31.60 -13.66 16.78
CA VAL A 163 -31.61 -12.28 17.24
C VAL A 163 -31.02 -11.47 16.07
N THR A 164 -31.82 -10.58 15.53
CA THR A 164 -31.34 -9.47 14.72
C THR A 164 -30.33 -8.71 15.56
N PRO A 165 -29.12 -8.46 15.11
CA PRO A 165 -28.12 -7.75 15.88
C PRO A 165 -28.62 -6.31 16.13
N ASP A 166 -28.72 -5.94 17.37
CA ASP A 166 -28.85 -4.56 17.80
C ASP A 166 -27.45 -3.94 17.72
N LEU A 167 -27.25 -3.06 16.75
CA LEU A 167 -25.95 -2.41 16.44
C LEU A 167 -25.64 -1.27 17.42
N THR A 168 -26.03 -1.38 18.69
CA THR A 168 -25.61 -0.40 19.70
C THR A 168 -24.48 -0.95 20.57
N SER A 169 -23.30 -0.45 20.25
CA SER A 169 -22.16 -0.18 21.14
C SER A 169 -21.76 -1.21 22.20
N THR A 170 -20.66 -1.88 21.97
CA THR A 170 -19.51 -1.90 22.90
C THR A 170 -18.23 -2.17 22.11
N PRO A 171 -17.14 -1.41 22.33
CA PRO A 171 -15.87 -1.69 21.71
C PRO A 171 -15.33 -3.01 22.27
N LEU A 172 -14.95 -3.93 21.40
CA LEU A 172 -14.11 -5.07 21.77
C LEU A 172 -12.71 -4.55 22.15
N THR A 173 -12.57 -4.03 23.35
CA THR A 173 -11.28 -3.92 24.02
C THR A 173 -11.01 -5.24 24.74
N ALA A 174 -10.64 -6.26 23.99
CA ALA A 174 -9.74 -7.25 24.51
C ALA A 174 -8.37 -6.84 23.99
N ALA A 175 -7.62 -6.11 24.81
CA ALA A 175 -6.18 -6.08 24.67
C ALA A 175 -5.72 -7.54 24.65
N PRO A 176 -4.78 -7.93 23.74
CA PRO A 176 -4.15 -9.23 23.86
C PRO A 176 -3.57 -9.29 25.28
N GLN A 177 -3.91 -10.33 26.03
CA GLN A 177 -3.21 -10.61 27.26
C GLN A 177 -1.74 -10.75 26.86
N GLN A 178 -0.92 -9.83 27.34
CA GLN A 178 0.52 -10.01 27.32
C GLN A 178 0.79 -11.27 28.15
N VAL A 179 0.94 -12.39 27.46
CA VAL A 179 1.74 -13.47 27.99
C VAL A 179 3.14 -12.88 28.11
N SER A 180 3.79 -13.04 29.25
CA SER A 180 5.14 -12.57 29.53
C SER A 180 6.17 -13.41 28.75
N GLY A 181 6.08 -13.37 27.43
CA GLY A 181 7.11 -13.82 26.51
C GLY A 181 8.10 -12.67 26.29
N GLY A 182 9.39 -12.97 26.16
CA GLY A 182 10.39 -11.98 25.79
C GLY A 182 10.03 -11.38 24.43
N LEU A 183 10.41 -10.11 24.21
CA LEU A 183 10.37 -9.53 22.88
C LEU A 183 11.24 -10.39 21.95
N PRO A 184 10.84 -10.59 20.68
CA PRO A 184 11.69 -11.25 19.68
C PRO A 184 13.06 -10.59 19.70
N PRO A 185 14.15 -11.36 19.56
CA PRO A 185 15.48 -10.81 19.40
C PRO A 185 15.41 -9.73 18.31
N ALA A 186 16.13 -8.61 18.48
CA ALA A 186 16.12 -7.55 17.47
C ALA A 186 16.42 -8.18 16.12
N VAL A 187 15.45 -8.12 15.20
CA VAL A 187 15.55 -8.75 13.88
C VAL A 187 16.71 -8.12 13.16
N THR A 188 17.75 -8.90 12.96
CA THR A 188 18.87 -8.52 12.11
C THR A 188 18.68 -9.17 10.75
N PRO A 189 19.11 -8.55 9.66
CA PRO A 189 19.05 -9.17 8.35
C PRO A 189 19.82 -10.48 8.37
N SER A 190 19.14 -11.58 8.27
CA SER A 190 19.69 -12.91 8.15
C SER A 190 18.99 -13.57 6.97
N TYR A 191 19.75 -14.17 6.06
CA TYR A 191 19.26 -14.57 4.77
C TYR A 191 19.56 -16.03 4.49
N TYR A 192 18.68 -16.62 3.70
CA TYR A 192 18.84 -17.90 3.07
C TYR A 192 18.92 -17.71 1.56
N GLU A 193 19.96 -18.20 0.91
CA GLU A 193 20.17 -17.99 -0.52
C GLU A 193 20.40 -19.31 -1.26
N TYR A 194 19.65 -19.51 -2.33
CA TYR A 194 19.74 -20.66 -3.22
C TYR A 194 20.64 -20.40 -4.40
N TYR A 195 21.54 -21.35 -4.74
CA TYR A 195 22.45 -21.24 -5.85
C TYR A 195 22.07 -22.09 -7.05
N GLY A 196 21.99 -21.46 -8.21
CA GLY A 196 21.84 -22.13 -9.49
C GLY A 196 20.45 -22.10 -10.11
N TYR A 197 19.50 -21.34 -9.55
CA TYR A 197 18.14 -21.30 -10.08
C TYR A 197 18.08 -20.68 -11.48
N MET A 198 17.33 -21.34 -12.39
CA MET A 198 17.03 -20.84 -13.73
C MET A 198 15.79 -19.97 -13.71
N THR A 199 15.89 -18.73 -14.19
CA THR A 199 14.68 -17.90 -14.42
C THR A 199 13.78 -18.57 -15.44
N ALA A 200 12.48 -18.64 -15.14
CA ALA A 200 11.47 -19.13 -16.08
C ALA A 200 11.54 -18.33 -17.40
N GLY A 201 12.11 -18.93 -18.44
CA GLY A 201 12.12 -18.38 -19.81
C GLY A 201 13.45 -18.04 -20.43
N GLY A 202 14.60 -18.24 -19.78
CA GLY A 202 15.89 -17.87 -20.35
C GLY A 202 16.98 -18.92 -20.17
N THR A 203 17.60 -19.32 -21.23
CA THR A 203 18.89 -20.03 -21.28
C THR A 203 20.01 -19.10 -20.88
N SER A 204 20.15 -18.76 -19.62
CA SER A 204 21.37 -18.12 -19.10
C SER A 204 21.89 -18.94 -17.96
N THR A 205 22.80 -19.84 -18.26
CA THR A 205 23.68 -20.51 -17.31
C THR A 205 24.76 -19.53 -16.89
N THR A 206 24.45 -18.58 -16.05
CA THR A 206 25.52 -17.90 -15.30
C THR A 206 25.95 -18.85 -14.21
N ALA A 207 26.99 -19.65 -14.53
CA ALA A 207 27.66 -20.44 -13.54
C ALA A 207 28.15 -19.50 -12.42
N PRO A 208 28.10 -19.92 -11.13
CA PRO A 208 28.67 -19.12 -10.03
C PRO A 208 30.18 -19.00 -10.12
N TYR A 209 30.75 -19.31 -11.27
CA TYR A 209 32.21 -19.36 -11.53
C TYR A 209 32.72 -18.01 -12.03
N CYS A 210 33.89 -17.69 -11.53
CA CYS A 210 34.73 -16.67 -12.12
C CYS A 210 35.25 -17.11 -13.50
N GLU A 211 34.60 -16.79 -14.58
CA GLU A 211 35.11 -17.04 -15.93
C GLU A 211 36.24 -16.08 -16.23
N GLY A 212 37.48 -16.55 -16.02
CA GLY A 212 38.70 -15.94 -16.57
C GLY A 212 39.06 -14.53 -16.13
N GLY A 213 38.38 -14.03 -15.09
CA GLY A 213 38.44 -12.65 -14.64
C GLY A 213 39.22 -12.43 -13.34
N LYS A 214 39.14 -11.24 -12.85
CA LYS A 214 39.62 -10.84 -11.54
C LYS A 214 38.66 -11.37 -10.49
N LEU A 215 39.16 -11.73 -9.30
CA LEU A 215 38.35 -12.18 -8.16
C LEU A 215 37.19 -11.21 -7.82
N ALA A 216 37.41 -9.90 -7.95
CA ALA A 216 36.41 -8.87 -7.74
C ALA A 216 35.22 -8.91 -8.73
N ASP A 217 35.35 -9.63 -9.86
CA ASP A 217 34.27 -9.77 -10.84
C ASP A 217 33.45 -11.05 -10.60
N CYS A 218 33.76 -11.84 -9.54
CA CYS A 218 33.10 -13.08 -9.21
C CYS A 218 31.78 -12.82 -8.46
N PRO A 219 30.66 -13.48 -8.83
CA PRO A 219 29.37 -13.23 -8.20
C PRO A 219 29.37 -13.41 -6.67
N LEU A 220 29.94 -14.52 -6.18
CA LEU A 220 30.01 -14.77 -4.74
C LEU A 220 30.95 -13.81 -4.00
N TYR A 221 32.04 -13.38 -4.62
CA TYR A 221 32.88 -12.31 -4.06
C TYR A 221 32.12 -11.00 -3.92
N GLN A 222 31.41 -10.58 -4.97
CA GLN A 222 30.57 -9.35 -4.95
C GLN A 222 29.48 -9.44 -3.88
N GLN A 223 28.85 -10.59 -3.74
CA GLN A 223 27.85 -10.82 -2.72
C GLN A 223 28.46 -10.73 -1.30
N GLY A 224 29.61 -11.35 -1.08
CA GLY A 224 30.33 -11.24 0.20
C GLY A 224 30.64 -9.80 0.55
N ALA A 225 31.14 -9.02 -0.42
CA ALA A 225 31.41 -7.60 -0.25
C ALA A 225 30.16 -6.77 0.03
N ALA A 226 29.02 -7.13 -0.58
CA ALA A 226 27.76 -6.43 -0.41
C ALA A 226 26.97 -6.87 0.86
N THR A 227 27.42 -7.90 1.57
CA THR A 227 26.70 -8.42 2.73
C THR A 227 26.76 -7.45 3.91
N TYR A 228 25.58 -6.99 4.36
CA TYR A 228 25.46 -6.03 5.46
C TYR A 228 25.28 -6.74 6.80
N THR A 229 26.09 -6.42 7.80
CA THR A 229 26.09 -7.07 9.12
C THR A 229 25.91 -6.05 10.27
N PRO A 230 24.67 -5.57 10.52
CA PRO A 230 24.42 -4.53 11.53
C PRO A 230 24.49 -5.04 12.98
N SER A 231 24.53 -6.35 13.19
CA SER A 231 24.42 -7.00 14.51
C SER A 231 25.44 -8.12 14.67
N PRO A 232 25.84 -8.46 15.89
CA PRO A 232 26.71 -9.61 16.13
C PRO A 232 26.05 -10.99 15.91
N GLN A 233 24.80 -11.04 15.55
CA GLN A 233 24.02 -12.27 15.33
C GLN A 233 23.53 -12.41 13.88
N ASN A 234 24.36 -12.04 12.90
CA ASN A 234 24.01 -12.19 11.51
C ASN A 234 24.25 -13.63 11.04
N ILE A 235 23.32 -14.18 10.29
CA ILE A 235 23.41 -15.51 9.68
C ILE A 235 23.15 -15.36 8.19
N LEU A 236 23.96 -16.01 7.38
CA LEU A 236 23.74 -16.20 5.95
C LEU A 236 23.84 -17.70 5.66
N VAL A 237 22.79 -18.25 5.06
CA VAL A 237 22.79 -19.63 4.56
C VAL A 237 23.02 -19.59 3.05
N LEU A 238 24.03 -20.35 2.57
CA LEU A 238 24.30 -20.55 1.17
C LEU A 238 23.91 -21.98 0.80
N ASP A 239 22.77 -22.18 0.15
CA ASP A 239 22.32 -23.49 -0.28
C ASP A 239 22.70 -23.77 -1.73
N PHE A 240 23.43 -24.87 -1.95
CA PHE A 240 23.95 -25.29 -3.24
C PHE A 240 23.13 -26.39 -3.93
N GLY A 241 21.98 -26.77 -3.39
CA GLY A 241 21.11 -27.80 -3.95
C GLY A 241 21.46 -29.23 -3.56
N ALA A 242 21.02 -30.23 -4.33
CA ALA A 242 20.99 -31.62 -3.91
C ALA A 242 22.37 -32.32 -3.89
N PRO A 243 22.64 -33.19 -2.89
CA PRO A 243 23.83 -34.04 -2.89
C PRO A 243 23.93 -34.89 -4.15
N CYS A 244 25.11 -34.93 -4.74
CA CYS A 244 25.36 -35.71 -5.95
C CYS A 244 26.76 -36.38 -5.94
N TYR A 245 26.97 -37.30 -6.90
CA TYR A 245 28.23 -37.95 -7.14
C TYR A 245 28.81 -37.55 -8.49
N VAL A 246 30.04 -37.07 -8.50
CA VAL A 246 30.72 -36.60 -9.72
C VAL A 246 31.03 -37.77 -10.64
N PRO A 247 30.43 -37.89 -11.85
CA PRO A 247 30.62 -39.06 -12.72
C PRO A 247 32.08 -39.33 -13.05
N GLY A 248 32.48 -40.60 -12.94
CA GLY A 248 33.85 -41.05 -13.29
C GLY A 248 34.89 -40.71 -12.22
N THR A 249 34.53 -40.21 -11.08
CA THR A 249 35.40 -39.93 -9.92
C THR A 249 34.94 -40.70 -8.68
N SER A 250 35.61 -40.51 -7.56
CA SER A 250 35.16 -40.96 -6.22
C SER A 250 34.76 -39.76 -5.34
N THR A 251 34.38 -38.62 -5.95
CA THR A 251 34.10 -37.37 -5.27
C THR A 251 32.61 -37.09 -5.21
N TYR A 252 32.19 -36.49 -4.10
CA TYR A 252 30.84 -35.98 -3.89
C TYR A 252 30.79 -34.45 -4.10
N GLY A 253 29.60 -33.90 -4.16
CA GLY A 253 29.32 -32.48 -4.34
C GLY A 253 27.84 -32.18 -4.30
N ALA A 254 27.47 -31.01 -4.82
CA ALA A 254 26.07 -30.64 -5.00
C ALA A 254 25.69 -30.44 -6.48
N GLN A 255 24.50 -30.83 -6.82
CA GLN A 255 23.82 -30.45 -8.05
C GLN A 255 23.12 -29.15 -7.81
N LEU A 256 23.66 -28.06 -8.34
CA LEU A 256 23.08 -26.72 -8.18
C LEU A 256 21.65 -26.66 -8.71
N PHE A 257 20.77 -25.91 -8.04
CA PHE A 257 19.38 -25.77 -8.42
C PHE A 257 19.20 -25.44 -9.90
N GLY A 258 18.28 -26.12 -10.56
CA GLY A 258 17.99 -25.92 -11.99
C GLY A 258 19.09 -26.37 -12.95
N THR A 259 20.14 -27.03 -12.49
CA THR A 259 21.23 -27.55 -13.33
C THR A 259 21.22 -29.08 -13.33
N MET A 260 21.92 -29.66 -14.34
CA MET A 260 22.15 -31.11 -14.45
C MET A 260 23.58 -31.49 -14.02
N SER A 261 24.39 -30.53 -13.62
CA SER A 261 25.82 -30.73 -13.36
C SER A 261 26.08 -30.90 -11.87
N CYS A 262 26.83 -31.95 -11.50
CA CYS A 262 27.33 -32.16 -10.14
C CYS A 262 28.64 -31.41 -9.95
N ILE A 263 28.65 -30.47 -9.01
CA ILE A 263 29.84 -29.66 -8.67
C ILE A 263 30.55 -30.30 -7.49
N PRO A 264 31.86 -30.62 -7.58
CA PRO A 264 32.59 -31.24 -6.47
C PRO A 264 32.68 -30.32 -5.25
N ASP A 265 32.66 -30.91 -4.03
CA ASP A 265 32.84 -30.19 -2.76
C ASP A 265 34.09 -29.29 -2.75
N SER A 266 35.17 -29.68 -3.39
CA SER A 266 36.38 -28.85 -3.52
C SER A 266 36.20 -27.60 -4.36
N GLN A 267 35.31 -27.62 -5.32
CA GLN A 267 34.98 -26.47 -6.15
C GLN A 267 33.95 -25.58 -5.43
N LEU A 268 32.99 -26.16 -4.72
CA LEU A 268 32.10 -25.42 -3.84
C LEU A 268 32.88 -24.68 -2.74
N LEU A 269 33.90 -25.31 -2.18
CA LEU A 269 34.82 -24.66 -1.23
C LEU A 269 35.48 -23.40 -1.82
N THR A 270 35.89 -23.45 -3.09
CA THR A 270 36.43 -22.25 -3.76
C THR A 270 35.41 -21.13 -3.80
N LEU A 271 34.17 -21.45 -4.18
CA LEU A 271 33.05 -20.47 -4.25
C LEU A 271 32.73 -19.85 -2.89
N VAL A 272 32.69 -20.66 -1.83
CA VAL A 272 32.48 -20.19 -0.46
C VAL A 272 33.62 -19.28 0.01
N ASN A 273 34.86 -19.64 -0.31
CA ASN A 273 36.01 -18.81 0.02
C ASN A 273 36.08 -17.51 -0.80
N ASP A 274 35.56 -17.50 -2.03
CA ASP A 274 35.40 -16.27 -2.80
C ASP A 274 34.43 -15.33 -2.08
N TRP A 275 33.30 -15.86 -1.57
CA TRP A 275 32.39 -15.08 -0.74
C TRP A 275 33.06 -14.51 0.52
N VAL A 276 33.80 -15.34 1.26
CA VAL A 276 34.54 -14.91 2.46
C VAL A 276 35.56 -13.82 2.12
N SER A 277 36.25 -13.94 0.99
CA SER A 277 37.21 -12.94 0.52
C SER A 277 36.57 -11.63 0.16
N GLY A 278 35.36 -11.66 -0.43
CA GLY A 278 34.53 -10.49 -0.68
C GLY A 278 34.10 -9.81 0.62
N TYR A 279 33.59 -10.58 1.55
CA TYR A 279 33.19 -10.09 2.87
C TYR A 279 34.33 -9.37 3.59
N GLU A 280 35.52 -9.99 3.64
CA GLU A 280 36.73 -9.43 4.25
C GLU A 280 37.19 -8.12 3.57
N SER A 281 36.98 -8.01 2.23
CA SER A 281 37.45 -6.84 1.48
C SER A 281 36.70 -5.56 1.81
N ASP A 282 35.45 -5.66 2.21
CA ASP A 282 34.56 -4.50 2.49
C ASP A 282 34.30 -4.29 3.99
N HIS A 283 34.72 -5.26 4.84
CA HIS A 283 34.47 -5.23 6.27
C HIS A 283 35.79 -5.19 7.06
N GLY A 284 35.99 -4.08 7.79
CA GLY A 284 37.20 -3.84 8.57
C GLY A 284 37.12 -4.32 10.02
N PRO A 285 38.21 -4.11 10.80
CA PRO A 285 38.20 -4.41 12.24
C PRO A 285 37.08 -3.66 12.98
N GLY A 286 36.32 -4.41 13.77
CA GLY A 286 35.20 -3.87 14.55
C GLY A 286 33.82 -4.06 13.90
N THR A 287 33.78 -4.59 12.69
CA THR A 287 32.51 -5.07 12.10
C THR A 287 31.97 -6.24 12.89
N PRO A 288 30.65 -6.30 13.17
CA PRO A 288 30.03 -7.48 13.78
C PRO A 288 30.31 -8.74 12.94
N GLY A 289 30.48 -9.88 13.62
CA GLY A 289 30.70 -11.16 12.94
C GLY A 289 29.48 -11.69 12.22
N ILE A 290 29.72 -12.65 11.32
CA ILE A 290 28.66 -13.38 10.62
C ILE A 290 28.81 -14.89 10.78
N THR A 291 27.69 -15.60 10.94
CA THR A 291 27.63 -17.05 10.79
C THR A 291 27.30 -17.38 9.33
N LEU A 292 28.25 -17.99 8.65
CA LEU A 292 28.10 -18.46 7.28
C LEU A 292 27.78 -19.94 7.28
N ALA A 293 26.52 -20.29 7.05
CA ALA A 293 26.06 -21.67 6.98
C ALA A 293 26.05 -22.15 5.52
N VAL A 294 26.76 -23.25 5.27
CA VAL A 294 26.94 -23.82 3.94
C VAL A 294 26.01 -25.00 3.79
N GLY A 295 24.96 -24.85 3.00
CA GLY A 295 23.83 -25.73 2.93
C GLY A 295 23.75 -26.60 1.69
N THR A 296 22.88 -27.59 1.79
CA THR A 296 22.45 -28.48 0.72
C THR A 296 20.99 -28.83 0.89
N SER A 297 20.25 -28.97 -0.21
CA SER A 297 18.83 -29.36 -0.22
C SER A 297 18.67 -30.82 -0.59
N ASN A 298 17.51 -31.42 -0.30
CA ASN A 298 17.14 -32.72 -0.84
C ASN A 298 16.34 -32.61 -2.15
N SER A 299 16.17 -31.41 -2.70
CA SER A 299 15.45 -31.14 -3.95
C SER A 299 16.25 -31.58 -5.18
N LEU A 300 15.65 -32.42 -5.99
CA LEU A 300 16.17 -32.94 -7.25
C LEU A 300 15.65 -32.15 -8.47
N THR A 301 15.51 -30.83 -8.35
CA THR A 301 14.92 -29.99 -9.39
C THR A 301 15.77 -29.93 -10.66
N GLY A 302 15.42 -30.77 -11.63
CA GLY A 302 15.90 -30.79 -12.99
C GLY A 302 15.01 -31.72 -13.81
N ALA A 303 14.55 -31.30 -14.99
CA ALA A 303 13.61 -32.05 -15.81
C ALA A 303 14.19 -33.39 -16.19
N ASP A 304 13.76 -34.40 -15.59
CA ASP A 304 13.74 -35.84 -15.79
C ASP A 304 14.04 -36.60 -14.49
N PRO A 305 13.40 -37.76 -14.23
CA PRO A 305 13.70 -38.52 -13.01
C PRO A 305 15.21 -38.78 -12.95
N PRO A 306 15.83 -38.54 -11.83
CA PRO A 306 17.29 -38.52 -11.73
C PRO A 306 17.85 -39.90 -12.06
N THR A 307 18.64 -39.93 -13.09
CA THR A 307 19.42 -41.12 -13.46
C THR A 307 20.42 -41.54 -12.39
N TYR A 308 20.58 -40.77 -11.32
CA TYR A 308 21.59 -40.91 -10.27
C TYR A 308 21.10 -40.55 -8.86
N GLN A 309 19.98 -41.20 -8.41
CA GLN A 309 19.69 -41.13 -6.98
C GLN A 309 20.79 -41.84 -6.16
N LEU A 310 21.36 -41.13 -5.21
CA LEU A 310 22.34 -41.70 -4.30
C LEU A 310 21.66 -42.73 -3.37
N THR A 311 22.30 -43.88 -3.18
CA THR A 311 21.91 -44.85 -2.14
C THR A 311 22.15 -44.31 -0.76
N ASN A 312 21.52 -44.89 0.29
CA ASN A 312 21.75 -44.45 1.67
C ASN A 312 23.23 -44.41 2.05
N SER A 313 24.01 -45.40 1.61
CA SER A 313 25.45 -45.42 1.88
C SER A 313 26.25 -44.35 1.14
N GLN A 314 25.83 -43.98 -0.04
CA GLN A 314 26.42 -42.86 -0.79
C GLN A 314 26.01 -41.51 -0.19
N MET A 315 24.75 -41.36 0.24
CA MET A 315 24.29 -40.18 0.97
C MET A 315 25.08 -39.99 2.27
N GLN A 316 25.25 -41.06 3.04
CA GLN A 316 26.09 -41.01 4.26
C GLN A 316 27.53 -40.57 3.94
N ALA A 317 28.14 -41.11 2.89
CA ALA A 317 29.48 -40.73 2.46
C ALA A 317 29.53 -39.28 1.93
N SER A 318 28.47 -38.83 1.24
CA SER A 318 28.34 -37.42 0.81
C SER A 318 28.27 -36.49 2.02
N GLY A 319 27.43 -36.75 3.01
CA GLY A 319 27.36 -35.92 4.22
C GLY A 319 28.72 -35.85 4.97
N GLN A 320 29.45 -36.98 5.05
CA GLN A 320 30.81 -36.97 5.61
C GLN A 320 31.78 -36.08 4.81
N ALA A 321 31.73 -36.19 3.45
CA ALA A 321 32.56 -35.39 2.56
C ALA A 321 32.22 -33.90 2.70
N TRP A 322 30.94 -33.56 2.75
CA TRP A 322 30.46 -32.17 2.93
C TRP A 322 31.12 -31.48 4.14
N TYR A 323 31.12 -32.14 5.27
CA TYR A 323 31.83 -31.61 6.42
C TYR A 323 33.35 -31.56 6.23
N GLN A 324 33.98 -32.68 5.84
CA GLN A 324 35.43 -32.83 5.82
C GLN A 324 36.11 -32.04 4.68
N GLN A 325 35.44 -31.91 3.53
CA GLN A 325 36.04 -31.30 2.34
C GLN A 325 35.57 -29.88 2.06
N LEU A 326 34.43 -29.47 2.64
CA LEU A 326 33.85 -28.16 2.44
C LEU A 326 33.77 -27.38 3.75
N VAL A 327 32.81 -27.65 4.64
CA VAL A 327 32.51 -26.81 5.80
C VAL A 327 33.70 -26.60 6.73
N SER A 328 34.41 -27.67 7.08
CA SER A 328 35.59 -27.60 8.00
C SER A 328 36.80 -26.91 7.34
N ARG A 329 36.78 -26.62 6.07
CA ARG A 329 37.88 -26.01 5.31
C ARG A 329 37.62 -24.56 4.86
N VAL A 330 36.47 -24.02 5.20
CA VAL A 330 36.20 -22.61 4.92
C VAL A 330 37.25 -21.76 5.65
N SER A 331 37.82 -20.79 4.92
CA SER A 331 38.94 -19.96 5.40
C SER A 331 38.43 -18.86 6.35
N THR A 332 38.31 -19.21 7.66
CA THR A 332 37.74 -18.28 8.65
C THR A 332 38.78 -17.70 9.61
N SER A 333 40.05 -18.09 9.49
CA SER A 333 41.11 -17.67 10.38
C SER A 333 41.88 -16.44 9.92
N GLY A 334 42.11 -15.48 10.82
CA GLY A 334 42.93 -14.29 10.52
C GLY A 334 42.15 -13.16 9.85
N LEU A 335 40.84 -13.26 9.77
CA LEU A 335 39.97 -12.25 9.19
C LEU A 335 39.83 -11.04 10.11
N ALA A 336 39.73 -9.85 9.56
CA ALA A 336 39.47 -8.61 10.30
C ALA A 336 38.01 -8.56 10.81
N ALA A 337 37.07 -9.04 10.00
CA ALA A 337 35.66 -9.25 10.38
C ALA A 337 35.43 -10.74 10.64
N PRO A 338 34.93 -11.15 11.84
CA PRO A 338 34.82 -12.57 12.19
C PRO A 338 33.78 -13.29 11.31
N VAL A 339 34.17 -14.43 10.74
CA VAL A 339 33.26 -15.36 10.04
C VAL A 339 33.31 -16.70 10.77
N THR A 340 32.13 -17.24 11.13
CA THR A 340 32.00 -18.59 11.70
C THR A 340 31.33 -19.50 10.67
N ALA A 341 31.99 -20.55 10.24
CA ALA A 341 31.44 -21.51 9.29
C ALA A 341 30.57 -22.56 9.96
N TRP A 342 29.33 -22.71 9.50
CA TRP A 342 28.38 -23.75 9.90
C TRP A 342 28.05 -24.63 8.68
N GLY A 343 27.45 -25.80 8.90
CA GLY A 343 26.69 -26.51 7.91
C GLY A 343 25.24 -26.11 7.93
N ALA A 344 24.54 -26.38 6.86
CA ALA A 344 23.09 -26.23 6.79
C ALA A 344 22.47 -27.34 5.92
N SER A 345 21.17 -27.54 6.05
CA SER A 345 20.38 -28.39 5.17
C SER A 345 18.98 -27.83 5.04
N ASP A 346 18.51 -27.75 3.81
CA ASP A 346 17.14 -27.50 3.42
C ASP A 346 16.51 -28.83 3.02
N MET A 347 15.65 -29.37 3.85
CA MET A 347 15.12 -30.73 3.69
C MET A 347 13.60 -30.70 3.67
N GLU A 348 13.03 -30.92 2.49
CA GLU A 348 11.60 -30.91 2.31
C GLU A 348 11.03 -32.29 1.99
N GLN A 349 9.75 -32.50 2.32
CA GLN A 349 8.94 -33.60 1.86
C GLN A 349 8.20 -33.17 0.58
N SER A 350 8.25 -33.99 -0.46
CA SER A 350 7.44 -33.75 -1.64
C SER A 350 6.94 -35.03 -2.29
N SER A 351 5.66 -35.06 -2.62
CA SER A 351 5.02 -36.13 -3.39
C SER A 351 5.43 -36.17 -4.86
N SER A 352 6.13 -35.16 -5.34
CA SER A 352 6.43 -35.00 -6.78
C SER A 352 7.48 -35.96 -7.33
N GLY A 353 8.14 -36.74 -6.50
CA GLY A 353 9.20 -37.66 -6.90
C GLY A 353 10.53 -37.00 -7.30
N ASN A 354 10.60 -35.67 -7.18
CA ASN A 354 11.77 -34.86 -7.48
C ASN A 354 12.63 -34.55 -6.23
N TRP A 355 12.37 -35.25 -5.12
CA TRP A 355 13.06 -35.08 -3.84
C TRP A 355 13.62 -36.42 -3.35
N TYR A 356 14.72 -36.36 -2.59
CA TYR A 356 15.20 -37.54 -1.91
C TYR A 356 14.22 -37.97 -0.82
N ALA A 357 13.97 -39.27 -0.73
CA ALA A 357 13.13 -39.86 0.32
C ALA A 357 13.78 -39.72 1.70
N GLY A 358 12.99 -39.83 2.77
CA GLY A 358 13.44 -39.69 4.16
C GLY A 358 14.60 -40.57 4.58
N GLY A 359 14.71 -41.81 4.06
CA GLY A 359 15.82 -42.70 4.37
C GLY A 359 17.20 -42.18 3.88
N PRO A 360 17.37 -41.86 2.60
CA PRO A 360 18.58 -41.24 2.07
C PRO A 360 18.93 -39.92 2.76
N THR A 361 17.93 -39.05 3.03
CA THR A 361 18.12 -37.75 3.67
C THR A 361 18.64 -37.91 5.10
N VAL A 362 18.06 -38.78 5.91
CA VAL A 362 18.53 -39.13 7.25
C VAL A 362 20.00 -39.67 7.19
N ALA A 363 20.29 -40.51 6.17
CA ALA A 363 21.66 -41.04 6.01
C ALA A 363 22.68 -39.93 5.72
N TRP A 364 22.31 -38.90 4.97
CA TRP A 364 23.20 -37.77 4.71
C TRP A 364 23.52 -36.98 5.99
N VAL A 365 22.50 -36.62 6.78
CA VAL A 365 22.68 -35.90 8.06
C VAL A 365 23.50 -36.74 9.05
N GLN A 366 23.25 -38.06 9.10
CA GLN A 366 24.07 -39.01 9.92
C GLN A 366 25.54 -39.01 9.46
N GLY A 367 25.78 -38.96 8.18
CA GLY A 367 27.12 -38.86 7.59
C GLY A 367 27.81 -37.59 8.04
N TYR A 368 27.16 -36.45 7.88
CA TYR A 368 27.68 -35.17 8.34
C TYR A 368 28.01 -35.20 9.84
N SER A 369 27.05 -35.66 10.66
CA SER A 369 27.22 -35.77 12.12
C SER A 369 28.39 -36.67 12.51
N SER A 370 28.61 -37.76 11.80
CA SER A 370 29.71 -38.67 12.10
C SER A 370 31.09 -38.10 11.83
N ALA A 371 31.20 -37.10 10.97
CA ALA A 371 32.45 -36.45 10.58
C ALA A 371 32.71 -35.17 11.39
N SER A 372 31.66 -34.51 11.89
CA SER A 372 31.75 -33.27 12.65
C SER A 372 32.13 -33.52 14.12
N PRO A 373 32.77 -32.57 14.82
CA PRO A 373 33.04 -32.68 16.25
C PRO A 373 31.75 -32.85 17.08
N ALA A 374 31.73 -33.79 18.02
CA ALA A 374 30.56 -34.23 18.77
C ALA A 374 29.99 -33.22 19.80
N GLN A 375 30.30 -31.94 19.74
CA GLN A 375 29.95 -30.95 20.77
C GLN A 375 29.31 -29.67 20.22
N TYR A 376 28.39 -29.77 19.29
CA TYR A 376 27.62 -28.60 18.92
C TYR A 376 26.48 -28.35 19.92
N THR A 377 26.48 -27.16 20.47
CA THR A 377 25.41 -26.65 21.28
C THR A 377 24.74 -25.59 20.45
N CYS A 378 23.74 -25.78 19.68
CA CYS A 378 22.98 -24.83 18.86
C CYS A 378 23.06 -23.37 19.36
N SER A 379 24.28 -22.86 19.49
CA SER A 379 24.63 -21.52 19.97
C SER A 379 25.55 -20.88 18.96
N LEU A 380 25.18 -19.67 18.48
CA LEU A 380 25.95 -18.91 17.48
C LEU A 380 27.44 -18.67 17.87
N ALA A 381 27.78 -18.88 19.13
CA ALA A 381 29.17 -18.77 19.62
C ALA A 381 30.06 -19.97 19.26
N GLN A 382 29.52 -21.07 18.74
CA GLN A 382 30.20 -22.29 18.38
C GLN A 382 29.76 -22.78 16.99
N PRO A 383 30.64 -23.45 16.20
CA PRO A 383 30.22 -24.04 14.95
C PRO A 383 29.05 -25.00 15.14
N GLY A 384 28.05 -24.94 14.21
CA GLY A 384 26.84 -25.73 14.29
C GLY A 384 26.38 -26.27 12.92
N PHE A 385 25.15 -26.76 12.89
CA PHE A 385 24.48 -27.22 11.69
C PHE A 385 23.02 -26.79 11.75
N LEU A 386 22.60 -25.90 10.89
CA LEU A 386 21.21 -25.47 10.77
C LEU A 386 20.43 -26.52 9.98
N ALA A 387 19.46 -27.13 10.63
CA ALA A 387 18.51 -28.03 10.00
C ALA A 387 17.23 -27.27 9.73
N ASP A 388 17.13 -26.78 8.51
CA ASP A 388 15.92 -26.25 7.96
C ASP A 388 15.06 -27.39 7.44
N TYR A 389 13.79 -27.36 7.76
CA TYR A 389 12.83 -28.36 7.39
C TYR A 389 11.48 -27.72 7.07
N GLY A 390 11.00 -28.01 5.87
CA GLY A 390 9.80 -27.42 5.32
C GLY A 390 8.50 -28.12 5.68
N ASP A 391 7.57 -27.87 4.89
CA ASP A 391 6.12 -27.97 4.91
C ASP A 391 5.54 -29.36 5.27
N ASP A 392 4.32 -29.40 5.81
CA ASP A 392 3.45 -30.59 6.00
C ASP A 392 3.99 -31.71 6.92
N ILE A 393 4.63 -31.38 8.01
CA ILE A 393 5.35 -32.28 8.94
C ILE A 393 4.48 -33.42 9.47
N LEU A 394 3.20 -33.22 9.68
CA LEU A 394 2.25 -34.22 10.16
C LEU A 394 0.98 -34.29 9.31
N GLY A 395 1.04 -33.91 8.05
CA GLY A 395 -0.01 -33.91 7.07
C GLY A 395 -1.42 -34.14 7.58
N GLY A 396 -2.31 -33.17 7.49
CA GLY A 396 -3.71 -33.34 7.90
C GLY A 396 -4.46 -34.46 7.16
N SER A 397 -3.81 -35.15 6.22
CA SER A 397 -4.27 -36.33 5.48
C SER A 397 -3.61 -37.64 5.92
N GLY A 398 -2.66 -37.63 6.86
CA GLY A 398 -2.09 -38.86 7.47
C GLY A 398 -1.05 -39.60 6.63
N SER A 399 -0.53 -39.03 5.56
CA SER A 399 0.66 -39.52 4.87
C SER A 399 1.55 -38.33 4.54
N ALA A 400 2.59 -38.12 5.35
CA ALA A 400 3.74 -37.33 4.96
C ALA A 400 4.40 -38.03 3.77
N ASP A 401 4.12 -37.66 2.55
CA ASP A 401 4.71 -38.07 1.26
C ASP A 401 5.81 -39.16 1.29
N GLY A 402 5.61 -40.20 2.09
CA GLY A 402 6.54 -41.31 2.29
C GLY A 402 7.56 -41.14 3.44
N TRP A 403 7.56 -40.03 4.15
CA TRP A 403 8.39 -39.85 5.34
C TRP A 403 7.63 -40.25 6.61
N THR A 404 8.36 -40.76 7.61
CA THR A 404 7.82 -41.04 8.93
C THR A 404 8.17 -39.89 9.90
N ALA A 405 7.34 -39.66 10.92
CA ALA A 405 7.63 -38.68 11.97
C ALA A 405 9.03 -38.87 12.59
N SER A 406 9.50 -40.12 12.68
CA SER A 406 10.87 -40.44 13.13
C SER A 406 11.94 -39.89 12.17
N GLN A 407 11.72 -39.94 10.85
CA GLN A 407 12.69 -39.43 9.87
C GLN A 407 12.74 -37.92 9.89
N VAL A 408 11.58 -37.27 9.94
CA VAL A 408 11.48 -35.81 10.08
C VAL A 408 12.17 -35.35 11.35
N TYR A 409 11.83 -35.94 12.46
CA TYR A 409 12.45 -35.62 13.76
C TYR A 409 13.98 -35.82 13.75
N GLN A 410 14.49 -36.89 13.11
CA GLN A 410 15.93 -37.14 13.03
C GLN A 410 16.66 -36.09 12.23
N VAL A 411 16.11 -35.63 11.12
CA VAL A 411 16.72 -34.58 10.26
C VAL A 411 16.71 -33.26 10.97
N ALA A 412 15.60 -32.89 11.60
CA ALA A 412 15.44 -31.59 12.22
C ALA A 412 16.20 -31.45 13.56
N TRP A 413 16.22 -32.51 14.39
CA TRP A 413 16.73 -32.42 15.75
C TRP A 413 17.38 -33.70 16.31
N GLY A 414 16.84 -34.87 15.94
CA GLY A 414 17.20 -36.16 16.58
C GLY A 414 18.63 -36.62 16.34
N ILE A 415 19.32 -36.13 15.32
CA ILE A 415 20.74 -36.38 15.06
C ILE A 415 21.57 -35.28 15.74
N PRO A 416 22.62 -35.65 16.54
CA PRO A 416 23.26 -34.73 17.50
C PRO A 416 23.83 -33.40 16.98
N VAL A 417 23.98 -33.19 15.69
CA VAL A 417 24.46 -31.93 15.10
C VAL A 417 23.34 -30.99 14.68
N ALA A 418 22.13 -31.50 14.45
CA ALA A 418 21.02 -30.75 13.88
C ALA A 418 20.50 -29.73 14.89
N CYS A 419 20.43 -28.48 14.47
CA CYS A 419 19.84 -27.36 15.19
C CYS A 419 18.58 -26.93 14.44
N ALA A 420 17.41 -27.23 15.00
CA ALA A 420 16.14 -27.06 14.33
C ALA A 420 15.87 -25.60 13.95
N LEU A 421 15.68 -25.36 12.66
CA LEU A 421 15.29 -24.08 12.05
C LEU A 421 14.01 -24.30 11.25
N PRO A 422 12.83 -24.27 11.90
CA PRO A 422 11.57 -24.57 11.24
C PRO A 422 11.16 -23.48 10.28
N GLU A 423 10.57 -23.86 9.16
CA GLU A 423 9.85 -22.99 8.26
C GLU A 423 8.48 -22.65 8.85
N ILE A 424 8.22 -21.36 9.03
CA ILE A 424 6.96 -20.83 9.57
C ILE A 424 6.46 -19.73 8.65
N TYR A 425 5.84 -20.11 7.55
CA TYR A 425 5.37 -19.18 6.53
C TYR A 425 3.94 -18.70 6.77
N TYR A 426 3.09 -19.58 7.32
CA TYR A 426 1.65 -19.35 7.48
C TYR A 426 1.13 -19.88 8.81
N THR A 427 -0.10 -19.51 9.15
CA THR A 427 -0.80 -19.99 10.34
C THR A 427 -0.95 -21.51 10.34
N GLY A 428 -0.58 -22.16 11.42
CA GLY A 428 -0.70 -23.60 11.62
C GLY A 428 0.64 -24.34 11.59
N MET A 429 1.64 -23.84 10.84
CA MET A 429 2.95 -24.50 10.74
C MET A 429 3.66 -24.59 12.10
N ALA A 430 3.57 -23.55 12.92
CA ALA A 430 4.15 -23.58 14.28
C ALA A 430 3.52 -24.67 15.18
N GLN A 431 2.24 -24.96 15.02
CA GLN A 431 1.54 -26.02 15.76
C GLN A 431 1.97 -27.43 15.29
N GLU A 432 2.31 -27.58 14.03
CA GLU A 432 2.83 -28.83 13.48
C GLU A 432 4.22 -29.12 14.04
N TRP A 433 5.06 -28.10 14.15
CA TRP A 433 6.37 -28.19 14.81
C TRP A 433 6.26 -28.52 16.30
N GLU A 434 5.31 -27.92 17.00
CA GLU A 434 5.04 -28.29 18.41
C GLU A 434 4.59 -29.76 18.52
N ALA A 435 3.72 -30.23 17.60
CA ALA A 435 3.30 -31.61 17.59
C ALA A 435 4.47 -32.61 17.34
N LEU A 436 5.40 -32.25 16.44
CA LEU A 436 6.62 -33.03 16.21
C LEU A 436 7.55 -33.03 17.44
N SER A 437 7.65 -31.88 18.11
CA SER A 437 8.42 -31.77 19.38
C SER A 437 7.84 -32.65 20.48
N GLN A 438 6.52 -32.66 20.64
CA GLN A 438 5.83 -33.55 21.59
C GLN A 438 5.99 -35.02 21.20
N TRP A 439 5.94 -35.34 19.88
CA TRP A 439 6.23 -36.71 19.43
C TRP A 439 7.63 -37.14 19.80
N GLY A 440 8.64 -36.27 19.62
CA GLY A 440 10.02 -36.54 20.05
C GLY A 440 10.16 -36.79 21.54
N ALA A 441 9.51 -35.96 22.36
CA ALA A 441 9.48 -36.12 23.82
C ALA A 441 8.91 -37.46 24.28
N GLN A 442 7.93 -37.99 23.55
CA GLN A 442 7.24 -39.25 23.90
C GLN A 442 7.93 -40.49 23.33
N ASN A 443 8.65 -40.38 22.22
CA ASN A 443 9.13 -41.53 21.45
C ASN A 443 10.65 -41.68 21.38
N THR A 444 11.43 -40.67 21.87
CA THR A 444 12.88 -40.67 21.73
C THR A 444 13.58 -40.35 23.08
N THR A 445 14.85 -40.71 23.19
CA THR A 445 15.69 -40.32 24.32
C THR A 445 16.28 -38.92 24.19
N THR A 446 16.28 -38.35 22.97
CA THR A 446 16.72 -36.97 22.72
C THR A 446 15.69 -35.96 23.25
N GLY A 447 14.41 -36.35 23.27
CA GLY A 447 13.33 -35.56 23.88
C GLY A 447 12.69 -34.53 22.97
N ALA A 448 12.12 -33.50 23.56
CA ALA A 448 11.49 -32.41 22.81
C ALA A 448 12.50 -31.62 21.98
N ILE A 449 12.07 -31.10 20.84
CA ILE A 449 12.89 -30.22 19.98
C ILE A 449 13.18 -28.92 20.75
N GLN A 450 14.41 -28.45 20.67
CA GLN A 450 14.77 -27.08 21.04
C GLN A 450 15.01 -26.30 19.78
N PHE A 451 14.14 -25.34 19.55
CA PHE A 451 14.18 -24.53 18.32
C PHE A 451 15.30 -23.51 18.40
N THR A 452 16.05 -23.40 17.33
CA THR A 452 17.22 -22.50 17.24
C THR A 452 16.83 -21.14 16.65
N GLY A 453 15.91 -21.14 15.71
CA GLY A 453 15.42 -19.95 15.01
C GLY A 453 14.12 -20.24 14.27
N VAL A 454 13.81 -19.42 13.30
CA VAL A 454 12.66 -19.57 12.40
C VAL A 454 13.06 -19.13 11.01
N MET A 455 12.59 -19.81 9.99
CA MET A 455 12.64 -19.35 8.61
C MET A 455 11.27 -18.91 8.10
N THR A 456 11.23 -17.87 7.25
CA THR A 456 10.04 -17.34 6.61
C THR A 456 10.31 -17.10 5.12
N GLU A 457 9.26 -16.95 4.31
CA GLU A 457 9.35 -16.64 2.87
C GLU A 457 9.20 -15.15 2.57
N VAL A 458 9.70 -14.70 1.39
CA VAL A 458 9.57 -13.31 0.89
C VAL A 458 8.25 -13.07 0.15
N TYR A 459 7.38 -14.04 0.01
CA TYR A 459 6.18 -13.90 -0.81
C TYR A 459 5.05 -13.10 -0.15
N SER A 460 4.23 -12.47 -0.98
CA SER A 460 3.06 -11.72 -0.50
C SER A 460 2.09 -12.63 0.27
N GLY A 461 1.89 -12.32 1.53
CA GLY A 461 1.02 -13.07 2.42
C GLY A 461 1.74 -14.02 3.40
N SER A 462 3.06 -14.22 3.23
CA SER A 462 3.89 -14.96 4.17
C SER A 462 4.21 -14.12 5.41
N TYR A 463 4.57 -14.80 6.49
CA TYR A 463 5.00 -14.12 7.71
C TYR A 463 6.34 -13.41 7.52
N THR A 464 6.49 -12.27 8.18
CA THR A 464 7.80 -11.67 8.40
C THR A 464 8.60 -12.52 9.43
N PRO A 465 9.93 -12.43 9.47
CA PRO A 465 10.74 -13.13 10.47
C PRO A 465 10.26 -12.96 11.91
N SER A 466 9.88 -11.74 12.29
CA SER A 466 9.32 -11.46 13.62
C SER A 466 7.96 -12.13 13.86
N GLN A 467 7.10 -12.19 12.83
CA GLN A 467 5.81 -12.85 12.95
C GLN A 467 5.96 -14.37 13.03
N GLY A 468 6.84 -14.98 12.20
CA GLY A 468 7.14 -16.40 12.27
C GLY A 468 7.72 -16.80 13.63
N TRP A 469 8.67 -16.01 14.13
CA TRP A 469 9.25 -16.20 15.45
C TRP A 469 8.20 -16.14 16.57
N GLN A 470 7.30 -15.15 16.54
CA GLN A 470 6.21 -15.02 17.50
C GLN A 470 5.24 -16.20 17.44
N GLN A 471 4.91 -16.68 16.23
CA GLN A 471 4.05 -17.86 16.06
C GLN A 471 4.66 -19.11 16.67
N LEU A 472 5.98 -19.32 16.53
CA LEU A 472 6.66 -20.44 17.15
C LEU A 472 6.70 -20.31 18.67
N GLU A 473 6.99 -19.13 19.21
CA GLU A 473 6.95 -18.87 20.66
C GLU A 473 5.55 -19.11 21.23
N ASP A 474 4.52 -18.62 20.59
CA ASP A 474 3.13 -18.79 21.01
C ASP A 474 2.70 -20.27 21.02
N ALA A 475 3.16 -21.06 20.05
CA ALA A 475 2.83 -22.48 19.95
C ALA A 475 3.62 -23.32 20.96
N THR A 476 4.92 -23.06 21.12
CA THR A 476 5.86 -23.94 21.84
C THR A 476 6.26 -23.44 23.22
N SER A 477 5.98 -22.19 23.54
CA SER A 477 6.48 -21.46 24.71
C SER A 477 8.03 -21.42 24.78
N GLN A 478 8.70 -21.53 23.64
CA GLN A 478 10.15 -21.38 23.50
C GLN A 478 10.47 -20.05 22.83
N SER A 479 11.52 -19.38 23.29
CA SER A 479 12.06 -18.16 22.69
C SER A 479 13.37 -18.48 21.98
N PRO A 480 13.37 -18.84 20.67
CA PRO A 480 14.58 -19.23 19.97
C PRO A 480 15.64 -18.12 20.00
N PRO A 481 16.92 -18.45 20.17
CA PRO A 481 17.99 -17.45 20.31
C PRO A 481 18.38 -16.79 18.98
N ILE A 482 18.10 -17.44 17.83
CA ILE A 482 18.38 -16.89 16.50
C ILE A 482 17.16 -16.07 16.08
N PRO A 483 17.34 -14.81 15.63
CA PRO A 483 16.28 -14.06 15.00
C PRO A 483 15.77 -14.81 13.76
N GLY A 484 14.53 -14.56 13.36
CA GLY A 484 13.99 -15.18 12.18
C GLY A 484 14.82 -14.83 10.93
N LEU A 485 15.04 -15.82 10.08
CA LEU A 485 15.64 -15.65 8.76
C LEU A 485 14.53 -15.48 7.72
N THR A 486 14.87 -14.89 6.61
CA THR A 486 13.99 -14.82 5.44
C THR A 486 14.60 -15.57 4.29
N GLU A 487 13.85 -16.51 3.72
CA GLU A 487 14.22 -17.15 2.47
C GLU A 487 14.18 -16.13 1.33
N ILE A 488 15.28 -15.97 0.63
CA ILE A 488 15.34 -15.17 -0.58
C ILE A 488 15.49 -16.13 -1.75
N GLY A 489 14.36 -16.40 -2.41
CA GLY A 489 14.38 -17.16 -3.66
C GLY A 489 15.15 -16.41 -4.72
N THR A 490 16.32 -16.92 -5.11
CA THR A 490 17.26 -16.15 -5.90
C THR A 490 17.38 -16.61 -7.33
N SER A 491 17.37 -15.62 -8.19
CA SER A 491 18.44 -15.49 -9.19
C SER A 491 19.59 -14.70 -8.55
N LEU A 492 20.78 -15.24 -8.43
CA LEU A 492 22.00 -14.57 -7.97
C LEU A 492 22.48 -13.42 -8.85
N GLN A 493 21.79 -13.06 -9.87
CA GLN A 493 21.83 -11.75 -10.45
C GLN A 493 20.88 -10.90 -9.64
N GLY A 494 21.37 -10.35 -8.53
CA GLY A 494 20.63 -9.38 -7.75
C GLY A 494 20.01 -8.38 -8.69
N GLN A 495 18.70 -8.24 -8.62
CA GLN A 495 18.03 -7.18 -9.36
C GLN A 495 18.54 -5.86 -8.79
N PRO A 496 18.80 -4.88 -9.61
CA PRO A 496 19.13 -3.56 -9.11
C PRO A 496 18.03 -3.09 -8.14
N PRO A 497 18.35 -2.23 -7.20
CA PRO A 497 17.35 -1.75 -6.25
C PRO A 497 16.19 -1.10 -6.97
N GLN A 498 15.00 -1.20 -6.41
CA GLN A 498 13.81 -0.53 -6.93
C GLN A 498 13.23 0.34 -5.83
N VAL A 499 12.89 1.57 -6.15
CA VAL A 499 12.16 2.48 -5.27
C VAL A 499 10.71 2.52 -5.73
N THR A 500 9.77 2.23 -4.84
CA THR A 500 8.32 2.21 -5.12
C THR A 500 7.57 3.34 -4.42
N ALA A 501 8.13 3.93 -3.36
CA ALA A 501 7.58 5.10 -2.70
C ALA A 501 8.64 5.84 -1.88
N VAL A 502 8.44 7.14 -1.71
CA VAL A 502 9.21 8.03 -0.83
C VAL A 502 8.22 8.80 0.04
N GLN A 503 8.35 8.72 1.35
CA GLN A 503 7.39 9.35 2.28
C GLN A 503 8.10 10.05 3.45
N PRO A 504 7.84 11.36 3.70
CA PRO A 504 7.07 12.26 2.85
C PRO A 504 7.73 12.47 1.49
N SER A 505 6.92 12.67 0.44
CA SER A 505 7.40 12.88 -0.93
C SER A 505 7.66 14.35 -1.27
N SER A 506 7.70 15.21 -0.28
CA SER A 506 8.10 16.62 -0.41
C SER A 506 8.80 17.10 0.85
N GLY A 507 9.62 18.16 0.73
CA GLY A 507 10.30 18.76 1.84
C GLY A 507 11.12 19.99 1.46
N SER A 508 11.69 20.67 2.46
CA SER A 508 12.42 21.91 2.27
C SER A 508 13.61 21.80 1.31
N ALA A 509 13.75 22.77 0.42
CA ALA A 509 14.93 22.92 -0.43
C ALA A 509 16.23 23.18 0.39
N ALA A 510 16.12 23.60 1.65
CA ALA A 510 17.27 23.66 2.54
C ALA A 510 17.77 22.29 3.01
N GLY A 511 17.05 21.21 2.69
CA GLY A 511 17.33 19.86 3.15
C GLY A 511 16.84 19.57 4.56
N GLY A 512 17.26 18.44 5.12
CA GLY A 512 16.96 18.05 6.50
C GLY A 512 15.63 17.30 6.67
N THR A 513 14.88 17.04 5.59
CA THR A 513 13.65 16.23 5.65
C THR A 513 14.01 14.76 5.77
N GLN A 514 13.57 14.11 6.83
CA GLN A 514 13.69 12.65 6.96
C GLN A 514 12.59 11.98 6.16
N VAL A 515 12.97 11.06 5.28
CA VAL A 515 12.05 10.27 4.45
C VAL A 515 12.23 8.79 4.72
N THR A 516 11.15 8.04 4.54
CA THR A 516 11.16 6.59 4.41
C THR A 516 11.06 6.24 2.93
N ILE A 517 12.05 5.53 2.41
CA ILE A 517 12.08 5.00 1.06
C ILE A 517 11.62 3.55 1.14
N THR A 518 10.55 3.23 0.42
CA THR A 518 10.04 1.87 0.29
C THR A 518 10.40 1.33 -1.08
N GLY A 519 10.74 0.05 -1.15
CA GLY A 519 11.18 -0.53 -2.40
C GLY A 519 11.44 -2.02 -2.32
N ALA A 520 12.27 -2.51 -3.23
CA ALA A 520 12.79 -3.87 -3.23
C ALA A 520 14.31 -3.84 -3.47
N ASN A 521 15.00 -4.86 -2.98
CA ASN A 521 16.45 -5.03 -3.14
C ASN A 521 17.27 -3.87 -2.56
N LEU A 522 16.81 -3.29 -1.44
CA LEU A 522 17.45 -2.12 -0.82
C LEU A 522 18.59 -2.49 0.13
N LEU A 523 18.77 -3.78 0.42
CA LEU A 523 19.93 -4.24 1.19
C LEU A 523 21.21 -4.04 0.39
N GLY A 524 22.28 -3.70 1.09
CA GLY A 524 23.55 -3.36 0.44
C GLY A 524 23.54 -1.99 -0.24
N ALA A 525 22.61 -1.11 0.11
CA ALA A 525 22.63 0.26 -0.37
C ALA A 525 23.92 0.96 0.07
N THR A 526 24.70 1.40 -0.90
CA THR A 526 25.96 2.13 -0.71
C THR A 526 25.72 3.63 -0.74
N GLN A 527 24.64 4.08 -1.40
CA GLN A 527 24.30 5.49 -1.51
C GLN A 527 22.79 5.66 -1.78
N VAL A 528 22.26 6.78 -1.32
CA VAL A 528 20.93 7.30 -1.66
C VAL A 528 21.09 8.67 -2.27
N TYR A 529 20.46 8.91 -3.40
CA TYR A 529 20.50 10.20 -4.10
C TYR A 529 19.13 10.83 -4.16
N PHE A 530 19.09 12.16 -4.03
CA PHE A 530 17.97 13.02 -4.36
C PHE A 530 18.31 13.82 -5.61
N GLY A 531 17.89 13.33 -6.77
CA GLY A 531 18.41 13.77 -8.06
C GLY A 531 19.89 13.41 -8.20
N GLN A 532 20.75 14.43 -8.22
CA GLN A 532 22.22 14.23 -8.29
C GLN A 532 22.91 14.44 -6.93
N ASN A 533 22.18 14.81 -5.89
CA ASN A 533 22.74 15.12 -4.58
C ASN A 533 22.65 13.89 -3.66
N PRO A 534 23.77 13.45 -3.05
CA PRO A 534 23.74 12.37 -2.09
C PRO A 534 22.95 12.77 -0.84
N ALA A 535 22.18 11.85 -0.27
CA ALA A 535 21.50 12.03 1.00
C ALA A 535 22.46 12.50 2.10
N SER A 536 22.02 13.41 2.97
CA SER A 536 22.82 13.88 4.10
C SER A 536 23.17 12.76 5.07
N SER A 537 22.30 11.76 5.18
CA SER A 537 22.48 10.50 5.90
C SER A 537 21.42 9.51 5.45
N PHE A 538 21.69 8.21 5.58
CA PHE A 538 20.66 7.19 5.41
C PHE A 538 20.93 5.98 6.32
N GLN A 539 19.91 5.18 6.56
CA GLN A 539 19.98 3.94 7.31
C GLN A 539 19.10 2.90 6.63
N ILE A 540 19.66 1.74 6.33
CA ILE A 540 18.92 0.58 5.84
C ILE A 540 18.13 0.01 7.01
N VAL A 541 16.81 -0.05 6.87
CA VAL A 541 15.89 -0.61 7.87
C VAL A 541 15.60 -2.09 7.55
N SER A 542 15.41 -2.40 6.26
CA SER A 542 15.14 -3.77 5.78
C SER A 542 15.44 -3.87 4.28
N ALA A 543 15.25 -5.07 3.71
CA ALA A 543 15.33 -5.30 2.25
C ALA A 543 14.36 -4.40 1.44
N THR A 544 13.32 -3.88 2.09
CA THR A 544 12.26 -3.10 1.45
C THR A 544 12.13 -1.69 1.99
N SER A 545 12.99 -1.26 2.94
CA SER A 545 12.88 0.06 3.56
C SER A 545 14.24 0.65 3.92
N ILE A 546 14.41 1.92 3.56
CA ILE A 546 15.53 2.79 3.97
C ILE A 546 14.96 4.06 4.59
N THR A 547 15.52 4.55 5.68
CA THR A 547 15.31 5.93 6.12
C THR A 547 16.46 6.79 5.63
N ALA A 548 16.16 7.96 5.04
CA ALA A 548 17.17 8.89 4.55
C ALA A 548 16.84 10.32 4.91
N THR A 549 17.86 11.18 5.02
CA THR A 549 17.70 12.61 5.22
C THR A 549 18.04 13.35 3.93
N SER A 550 17.10 14.14 3.42
CA SER A 550 17.31 14.90 2.19
C SER A 550 18.47 15.90 2.33
N PRO A 551 19.35 15.99 1.34
CA PRO A 551 20.35 17.05 1.28
C PRO A 551 19.70 18.38 0.86
N PRO A 552 20.39 19.54 0.96
CA PRO A 552 19.96 20.76 0.29
C PRO A 552 19.86 20.54 -1.23
N GLY A 553 18.79 21.07 -1.85
CA GLY A 553 18.52 20.91 -3.27
C GLY A 553 17.87 22.15 -3.88
N SER A 554 17.83 22.20 -5.22
CA SER A 554 17.06 23.23 -5.92
C SER A 554 15.57 22.93 -5.82
N PRO A 555 14.71 23.94 -5.64
CA PRO A 555 13.26 23.72 -5.66
C PRO A 555 12.79 23.02 -6.91
N GLY A 556 11.85 22.11 -6.77
CA GLY A 556 11.26 21.32 -7.85
C GLY A 556 11.41 19.82 -7.64
N PHE A 557 10.94 19.07 -8.61
CA PHE A 557 10.90 17.61 -8.60
C PHE A 557 12.28 16.99 -8.84
N VAL A 558 12.60 15.93 -8.08
CA VAL A 558 13.76 15.07 -8.29
C VAL A 558 13.36 13.60 -8.09
N ASP A 559 14.04 12.68 -8.78
CA ASP A 559 13.93 11.25 -8.49
C ASP A 559 14.82 10.89 -7.28
N VAL A 560 14.34 10.02 -6.40
CA VAL A 560 15.14 9.44 -5.32
C VAL A 560 15.62 8.07 -5.77
N GLN A 561 16.93 7.92 -5.82
CA GLN A 561 17.57 6.71 -6.31
C GLN A 561 18.42 6.07 -5.21
N VAL A 562 18.41 4.76 -5.18
CA VAL A 562 19.25 3.95 -4.29
C VAL A 562 20.31 3.28 -5.15
N GLU A 563 21.56 3.38 -4.76
CA GLU A 563 22.69 2.70 -5.37
C GLU A 563 23.09 1.51 -4.49
N THR A 564 23.32 0.38 -5.12
CA THR A 564 23.90 -0.83 -4.53
C THR A 564 25.04 -1.31 -5.43
N SER A 565 25.79 -2.32 -5.02
CA SER A 565 26.79 -2.98 -5.89
C SER A 565 26.20 -3.55 -7.18
N LEU A 566 24.89 -3.72 -7.26
CA LEU A 566 24.16 -4.26 -8.41
C LEU A 566 23.65 -3.17 -9.36
N GLY A 567 23.92 -1.92 -9.05
CA GLY A 567 23.52 -0.76 -9.85
C GLY A 567 22.63 0.21 -9.07
N THR A 568 22.15 1.21 -9.79
CA THR A 568 21.27 2.25 -9.25
C THR A 568 19.82 1.96 -9.64
N SER A 569 18.87 2.22 -8.74
CA SER A 569 17.44 2.10 -9.04
C SER A 569 17.06 2.96 -10.24
N SER A 570 16.16 2.44 -11.10
CA SER A 570 15.69 3.19 -12.26
C SER A 570 14.85 4.39 -11.81
N ALA A 571 15.14 5.58 -12.39
CA ALA A 571 14.26 6.72 -12.28
C ALA A 571 12.99 6.49 -13.11
N GLY A 572 11.82 6.96 -12.66
CA GLY A 572 10.62 6.97 -13.48
C GLY A 572 9.38 6.30 -12.90
N GLY A 573 9.47 5.73 -11.67
CA GLY A 573 8.33 5.18 -10.93
C GLY A 573 7.66 6.21 -10.01
N SER A 574 7.25 5.75 -8.84
CA SER A 574 6.76 6.58 -7.71
C SER A 574 7.89 6.94 -6.74
N ASP A 575 9.06 7.19 -7.27
CA ASP A 575 10.32 7.47 -6.60
C ASP A 575 10.59 8.97 -6.40
N GLY A 576 9.59 9.81 -6.68
CA GLY A 576 9.73 11.26 -6.68
C GLY A 576 9.81 11.88 -5.29
N PHE A 577 10.60 12.95 -5.20
CA PHE A 577 10.61 13.89 -4.09
C PHE A 577 10.56 15.32 -4.63
N VAL A 578 9.71 16.17 -4.02
CA VAL A 578 9.58 17.57 -4.42
C VAL A 578 10.28 18.46 -3.40
N TYR A 579 11.36 19.10 -3.80
CA TYR A 579 11.97 20.16 -3.02
C TYR A 579 11.11 21.42 -3.06
N THR A 580 10.69 21.91 -1.91
CA THR A 580 9.83 23.07 -1.80
C THR A 580 10.60 24.26 -1.26
N ALA A 581 10.31 25.43 -1.81
CA ALA A 581 10.78 26.73 -1.33
C ALA A 581 9.62 27.70 -1.29
N ALA A 582 9.79 28.78 -0.53
CA ALA A 582 8.81 29.85 -0.47
C ALA A 582 8.58 30.48 -1.85
N GLY A 583 7.35 30.46 -2.35
CA GLY A 583 6.96 31.00 -3.64
C GLY A 583 5.89 32.09 -3.55
N ALA A 584 5.95 33.06 -4.46
CA ALA A 584 4.91 34.07 -4.65
C ALA A 584 3.83 33.56 -5.60
N TYR A 585 2.59 33.98 -5.39
CA TYR A 585 1.46 33.69 -6.25
C TYR A 585 1.42 34.60 -7.47
N HIS A 586 1.13 34.03 -8.62
CA HIS A 586 0.92 34.73 -9.89
C HIS A 586 -0.51 34.45 -10.38
N PRO A 587 -1.43 35.37 -10.20
CA PRO A 587 -2.82 35.18 -10.59
C PRO A 587 -2.98 35.11 -12.10
N LEU A 588 -3.90 34.26 -12.56
CA LEU A 588 -4.26 34.13 -13.96
C LEU A 588 -5.77 34.37 -14.15
N THR A 589 -6.16 34.78 -15.34
CA THR A 589 -7.56 34.59 -15.76
C THR A 589 -7.77 33.09 -15.93
N PRO A 590 -8.84 32.50 -15.35
CA PRO A 590 -9.07 31.05 -15.40
C PRO A 590 -8.95 30.49 -16.82
N ALA A 591 -8.12 29.44 -16.96
CA ALA A 591 -7.82 28.86 -18.28
C ALA A 591 -7.93 27.33 -18.24
N ARG A 592 -8.79 26.77 -19.11
CA ARG A 592 -8.96 25.33 -19.21
C ARG A 592 -7.76 24.65 -19.86
N ILE A 593 -7.11 23.74 -19.13
CA ILE A 593 -5.94 23.01 -19.63
C ILE A 593 -6.22 21.53 -19.90
N ALA A 594 -7.29 20.96 -19.31
CA ALA A 594 -7.74 19.61 -19.57
C ALA A 594 -9.27 19.50 -19.50
N ASP A 595 -9.83 18.67 -20.39
CA ASP A 595 -11.25 18.32 -20.39
C ASP A 595 -11.41 16.95 -21.02
N THR A 596 -11.65 15.92 -20.21
CA THR A 596 -11.68 14.53 -20.66
C THR A 596 -12.99 14.15 -21.36
N ARG A 597 -14.02 15.00 -21.33
CA ARG A 597 -15.30 14.70 -21.99
C ARG A 597 -15.11 14.49 -23.48
N ALA A 598 -15.65 13.38 -23.97
CA ALA A 598 -15.53 13.05 -25.39
C ALA A 598 -16.10 14.16 -26.29
N GLY A 599 -15.33 14.60 -27.27
CA GLY A 599 -15.70 15.66 -28.17
C GLY A 599 -15.59 17.09 -27.64
N SER A 600 -14.94 17.30 -26.49
CA SER A 600 -14.66 18.63 -25.92
C SER A 600 -13.80 19.51 -26.85
N GLY A 601 -13.00 18.88 -27.74
CA GLY A 601 -12.02 19.57 -28.58
C GLY A 601 -10.83 20.15 -27.82
N LEU A 602 -10.70 19.83 -26.55
CA LEU A 602 -9.65 20.29 -25.65
C LEU A 602 -8.63 19.15 -25.38
N PRO A 603 -7.46 19.43 -24.78
CA PRO A 603 -6.52 18.40 -24.38
C PRO A 603 -7.19 17.35 -23.49
N TYR A 604 -6.77 16.10 -23.66
CA TYR A 604 -7.25 14.91 -22.94
C TYR A 604 -8.70 14.48 -23.26
N SER A 605 -9.31 15.00 -24.36
CA SER A 605 -10.65 14.61 -24.78
C SER A 605 -10.77 13.11 -25.01
N GLY A 606 -11.64 12.43 -24.25
CA GLY A 606 -11.86 10.99 -24.28
C GLY A 606 -10.88 10.18 -23.39
N GLU A 607 -10.04 10.83 -22.61
CA GLU A 607 -9.02 10.20 -21.74
C GLU A 607 -9.45 10.15 -20.27
N ALA A 608 -10.72 9.95 -19.99
CA ALA A 608 -11.23 9.86 -18.62
C ALA A 608 -10.59 8.68 -17.86
N PRO A 609 -10.05 8.89 -16.64
CA PRO A 609 -9.46 7.79 -15.87
C PRO A 609 -10.56 6.83 -15.37
N GLY A 610 -10.39 5.54 -15.65
CA GLY A 610 -11.24 4.49 -15.09
C GLY A 610 -10.92 4.21 -13.62
N PRO A 611 -11.54 3.19 -13.03
CA PRO A 611 -11.29 2.78 -11.63
C PRO A 611 -9.81 2.45 -11.40
N GLY A 612 -9.19 3.05 -10.38
CA GLY A 612 -7.76 2.90 -10.09
C GLY A 612 -6.84 3.58 -11.10
N GLY A 613 -7.40 4.31 -12.09
CA GLY A 613 -6.65 4.98 -13.15
C GLY A 613 -6.07 6.33 -12.72
N VAL A 614 -4.97 6.72 -13.36
CA VAL A 614 -4.30 8.01 -13.17
C VAL A 614 -4.24 8.75 -14.50
N LEU A 615 -4.60 10.01 -14.49
CA LEU A 615 -4.40 10.94 -15.61
C LEU A 615 -3.28 11.91 -15.27
N ASN A 616 -2.22 11.95 -16.09
CA ASN A 616 -1.16 12.94 -15.97
C ASN A 616 -1.49 14.17 -16.81
N VAL A 617 -1.62 15.33 -16.17
CA VAL A 617 -1.97 16.59 -16.82
C VAL A 617 -0.75 17.50 -16.90
N GLN A 618 -0.39 17.92 -18.10
CA GLN A 618 0.66 18.92 -18.32
C GLN A 618 0.18 20.30 -17.89
N VAL A 619 0.85 20.90 -16.92
CA VAL A 619 0.56 22.23 -16.38
C VAL A 619 1.59 23.24 -16.85
N ALA A 620 2.89 22.97 -16.63
CA ALA A 620 3.96 23.87 -17.06
C ALA A 620 3.89 24.13 -18.59
N GLY A 621 3.91 25.40 -18.97
CA GLY A 621 3.77 25.85 -20.36
C GLY A 621 2.32 25.89 -20.86
N ARG A 622 1.32 25.70 -19.99
CA ARG A 622 -0.11 25.74 -20.39
C ARG A 622 -0.92 26.72 -19.55
N GLY A 623 -2.02 27.21 -20.08
CA GLY A 623 -2.99 28.06 -19.38
C GLY A 623 -2.39 29.35 -18.79
N GLY A 624 -1.22 29.81 -19.24
CA GLY A 624 -0.52 30.96 -18.68
C GLY A 624 0.56 30.60 -17.66
N VAL A 625 0.67 29.33 -17.25
CA VAL A 625 1.77 28.86 -16.39
C VAL A 625 3.06 28.81 -17.20
N PRO A 626 4.19 29.36 -16.71
CA PRO A 626 5.45 29.33 -17.43
C PRO A 626 5.96 27.87 -17.59
N ALA A 627 6.75 27.64 -18.64
CA ALA A 627 7.33 26.32 -18.90
C ALA A 627 8.38 25.90 -17.86
N THR A 628 8.96 26.86 -17.12
CA THR A 628 9.94 26.64 -16.05
C THR A 628 9.74 27.68 -14.96
N GLY A 629 10.16 27.38 -13.73
CA GLY A 629 10.09 28.30 -12.61
C GLY A 629 8.79 28.29 -11.80
N ALA A 630 7.80 27.50 -12.19
CA ALA A 630 6.63 27.24 -11.37
C ALA A 630 6.92 26.05 -10.42
N ALA A 631 6.54 26.20 -9.14
CA ALA A 631 6.65 25.16 -8.10
C ALA A 631 5.30 24.51 -7.77
N GLY A 632 4.22 25.28 -7.86
CA GLY A 632 2.86 24.82 -7.56
C GLY A 632 1.83 25.55 -8.42
N VAL A 633 0.63 25.03 -8.42
CA VAL A 633 -0.49 25.57 -9.19
C VAL A 633 -1.77 25.53 -8.35
N LEU A 634 -2.59 26.59 -8.47
CA LEU A 634 -3.99 26.53 -8.07
C LEU A 634 -4.85 26.18 -9.28
N ILE A 635 -5.60 25.12 -9.16
CA ILE A 635 -6.56 24.67 -10.19
C ILE A 635 -7.96 24.59 -9.61
N ASN A 636 -8.95 24.89 -10.41
CA ASN A 636 -10.31 24.44 -10.15
C ASN A 636 -10.49 23.08 -10.84
N LEU A 637 -10.58 22.03 -10.05
CA LEU A 637 -10.81 20.66 -10.52
C LEU A 637 -12.30 20.38 -10.47
N THR A 638 -12.85 19.90 -11.58
CA THR A 638 -14.27 19.51 -11.65
C THR A 638 -14.37 18.05 -12.06
N VAL A 639 -15.14 17.26 -11.29
CA VAL A 639 -15.62 15.93 -11.66
C VAL A 639 -17.02 16.04 -12.23
N THR A 640 -17.33 15.27 -13.28
CA THR A 640 -18.67 15.22 -13.88
C THR A 640 -18.92 13.86 -14.53
N ASP A 641 -20.17 13.56 -14.86
CA ASP A 641 -20.60 12.28 -15.44
C ASP A 641 -20.08 11.07 -14.62
N THR A 642 -20.11 11.21 -13.30
CA THR A 642 -19.63 10.19 -12.37
C THR A 642 -20.55 8.98 -12.37
N THR A 643 -19.99 7.77 -12.36
CA THR A 643 -20.78 6.53 -12.47
C THR A 643 -20.94 5.77 -11.16
N ALA A 644 -20.16 6.10 -10.12
CA ALA A 644 -20.20 5.48 -8.79
C ALA A 644 -19.80 6.49 -7.73
N GLN A 645 -20.12 6.21 -6.47
CA GLN A 645 -19.54 6.93 -5.34
C GLN A 645 -18.05 6.65 -5.28
N SER A 646 -17.23 7.69 -5.23
CA SER A 646 -15.78 7.59 -5.24
C SER A 646 -15.14 8.94 -4.86
N TYR A 647 -13.83 9.03 -5.08
CA TYR A 647 -13.06 10.26 -4.95
C TYR A 647 -11.96 10.35 -6.01
N VAL A 648 -11.49 11.55 -6.24
CA VAL A 648 -10.25 11.81 -6.97
C VAL A 648 -9.22 12.47 -6.08
N THR A 649 -7.94 12.20 -6.36
CA THR A 649 -6.81 12.84 -5.68
C THR A 649 -5.89 13.47 -6.71
N ALA A 650 -5.64 14.77 -6.59
CA ALA A 650 -4.64 15.49 -7.39
C ALA A 650 -3.33 15.59 -6.59
N TYR A 651 -2.20 15.30 -7.22
CA TYR A 651 -0.90 15.25 -6.57
C TYR A 651 0.24 15.46 -7.59
N PRO A 652 1.48 15.74 -7.15
CA PRO A 652 2.61 15.91 -8.07
C PRO A 652 2.88 14.63 -8.88
N ALA A 653 3.03 14.76 -10.20
CA ALA A 653 3.35 13.60 -11.05
C ALA A 653 4.71 12.99 -10.66
N GLY A 654 4.76 11.65 -10.59
CA GLY A 654 5.99 10.92 -10.27
C GLY A 654 6.23 10.66 -8.77
N VAL A 655 5.29 11.06 -7.89
CA VAL A 655 5.28 10.61 -6.49
C VAL A 655 4.26 9.49 -6.27
N ALA A 656 4.35 8.79 -5.16
CA ALA A 656 3.33 7.80 -4.78
C ALA A 656 1.97 8.46 -4.54
N ILE A 657 0.88 7.76 -4.86
CA ILE A 657 -0.49 8.26 -4.63
C ILE A 657 -0.68 8.52 -3.13
N PRO A 658 -0.98 9.77 -2.72
CA PRO A 658 -1.22 10.06 -1.31
C PRO A 658 -2.55 9.49 -0.81
N VAL A 659 -2.68 9.34 0.51
CA VAL A 659 -3.88 8.78 1.18
C VAL A 659 -4.96 9.86 1.40
N THR A 660 -5.03 10.84 0.54
CA THR A 660 -5.92 12.02 0.62
C THR A 660 -6.95 11.99 -0.50
N SER A 661 -8.01 12.77 -0.38
CA SER A 661 -8.94 13.06 -1.48
C SER A 661 -8.95 14.55 -1.77
N SER A 662 -9.09 14.92 -3.04
CA SER A 662 -9.30 16.31 -3.47
C SER A 662 -10.78 16.61 -3.74
N ILE A 663 -11.53 15.63 -4.23
CA ILE A 663 -12.99 15.71 -4.42
C ILE A 663 -13.59 14.35 -4.12
N ASP A 664 -14.59 14.33 -3.22
CA ASP A 664 -15.46 13.20 -2.95
C ASP A 664 -16.79 13.38 -3.67
N PHE A 665 -17.33 12.36 -4.32
CA PHE A 665 -18.53 12.47 -5.17
C PHE A 665 -19.41 11.23 -5.14
N LEU A 666 -20.69 11.42 -5.41
CA LEU A 666 -21.66 10.35 -5.66
C LEU A 666 -21.76 10.04 -7.17
N ALA A 667 -22.51 9.00 -7.51
CA ALA A 667 -22.87 8.74 -8.91
C ALA A 667 -23.75 9.88 -9.46
N GLN A 668 -23.48 10.34 -10.67
CA GLN A 668 -24.18 11.42 -11.39
C GLN A 668 -23.93 12.83 -10.80
N ASP A 669 -22.89 12.99 -9.99
CA ASP A 669 -22.47 14.30 -9.50
C ASP A 669 -21.72 15.12 -10.55
N THR A 670 -21.83 16.43 -10.40
CA THR A 670 -20.93 17.42 -10.99
C THR A 670 -20.48 18.34 -9.87
N LYS A 671 -19.26 18.17 -9.41
CA LYS A 671 -18.66 18.93 -8.29
C LYS A 671 -17.35 19.57 -8.70
N ALA A 672 -17.09 20.76 -8.17
CA ALA A 672 -15.81 21.45 -8.32
C ALA A 672 -15.20 21.72 -6.95
N ASN A 673 -13.90 21.64 -6.87
CA ASN A 673 -13.11 22.09 -5.72
C ASN A 673 -11.87 22.84 -6.22
N LEU A 674 -11.50 23.91 -5.53
CA LEU A 674 -10.19 24.52 -5.69
C LEU A 674 -9.15 23.56 -5.12
N VAL A 675 -8.05 23.34 -5.81
CA VAL A 675 -6.97 22.44 -5.35
C VAL A 675 -5.62 23.11 -5.56
N GLU A 676 -4.77 23.10 -4.53
CA GLU A 676 -3.35 23.43 -4.65
C GLU A 676 -2.58 22.14 -4.93
N VAL A 677 -1.68 22.17 -5.91
CA VAL A 677 -0.83 21.02 -6.23
C VAL A 677 0.58 21.50 -6.57
N ALA A 678 1.56 20.97 -5.84
CA ALA A 678 2.96 21.13 -6.23
C ALA A 678 3.21 20.46 -7.59
N LEU A 679 4.08 21.02 -8.41
CA LEU A 679 4.39 20.46 -9.73
C LEU A 679 5.40 19.31 -9.59
N GLY A 680 5.06 18.18 -10.16
CA GLY A 680 5.88 16.98 -10.21
C GLY A 680 6.74 16.86 -11.45
N ARG A 681 7.08 15.62 -11.80
CA ARG A 681 7.94 15.28 -12.96
C ARG A 681 7.47 15.97 -14.24
N GLY A 682 8.37 16.67 -14.88
CA GLY A 682 8.11 17.36 -16.16
C GLY A 682 7.13 18.54 -16.05
N GLY A 683 6.86 19.08 -14.86
CA GLY A 683 5.86 20.14 -14.65
C GLY A 683 4.42 19.66 -14.81
N GLN A 684 4.17 18.41 -14.45
CA GLN A 684 2.86 17.76 -14.53
C GLN A 684 2.26 17.55 -13.14
N ILE A 685 0.95 17.42 -13.10
CA ILE A 685 0.19 16.87 -11.96
C ILE A 685 -0.44 15.55 -12.37
N SER A 686 -0.68 14.67 -11.41
CA SER A 686 -1.42 13.43 -11.56
C SER A 686 -2.77 13.54 -10.87
N ILE A 687 -3.82 13.02 -11.51
CA ILE A 687 -5.16 12.91 -10.93
C ILE A 687 -5.56 11.45 -10.92
N TYR A 688 -5.65 10.87 -9.71
CA TYR A 688 -6.05 9.50 -9.48
C TYR A 688 -7.56 9.42 -9.29
N ASN A 689 -8.23 8.44 -9.91
CA ASN A 689 -9.63 8.11 -9.67
C ASN A 689 -9.74 6.76 -8.97
N GLN A 690 -10.29 6.74 -7.77
CA GLN A 690 -10.36 5.51 -6.95
C GLN A 690 -11.36 4.49 -7.52
N GLY A 691 -12.54 4.92 -7.97
CA GLY A 691 -13.58 3.97 -8.40
C GLY A 691 -14.56 4.55 -9.41
N GLY A 692 -15.26 3.67 -10.13
CA GLY A 692 -16.14 4.07 -11.21
C GLY A 692 -15.39 4.78 -12.33
N THR A 693 -16.13 5.50 -13.21
CA THR A 693 -15.57 6.40 -14.21
C THR A 693 -16.02 7.82 -13.91
N THR A 694 -15.16 8.81 -14.14
CA THR A 694 -15.50 10.22 -14.01
C THR A 694 -14.82 11.01 -15.11
N GLN A 695 -15.51 12.00 -15.64
CA GLN A 695 -14.89 13.00 -16.50
C GLN A 695 -14.25 14.08 -15.63
N LEU A 696 -13.09 14.55 -16.09
CA LEU A 696 -12.31 15.57 -15.39
C LEU A 696 -12.24 16.84 -16.22
N VAL A 697 -12.42 17.97 -15.57
CA VAL A 697 -12.15 19.29 -16.14
C VAL A 697 -11.17 20.00 -15.22
N VAL A 698 -10.10 20.56 -15.78
CA VAL A 698 -9.03 21.23 -15.04
C VAL A 698 -8.87 22.66 -15.58
N ASP A 699 -9.19 23.62 -14.76
CA ASP A 699 -9.04 25.04 -15.03
C ASP A 699 -7.93 25.61 -14.12
N VAL A 700 -6.91 26.27 -14.69
CA VAL A 700 -5.82 26.92 -13.91
C VAL A 700 -6.29 28.31 -13.47
N GLU A 701 -6.15 28.61 -12.17
CA GLU A 701 -6.49 29.89 -11.56
C GLU A 701 -5.24 30.76 -11.30
N GLY A 702 -4.08 30.14 -11.18
CA GLY A 702 -2.78 30.80 -10.96
C GLY A 702 -1.69 29.79 -10.60
N TRP A 703 -0.48 30.28 -10.38
CA TRP A 703 0.68 29.46 -10.10
C TRP A 703 1.60 30.12 -9.05
N PHE A 704 2.40 29.32 -8.37
CA PHE A 704 3.41 29.78 -7.42
C PHE A 704 4.82 29.57 -8.01
N ASP A 705 5.69 30.55 -7.85
CA ASP A 705 7.06 30.44 -8.32
C ASP A 705 7.93 29.50 -7.46
N ALA A 706 9.06 29.07 -8.02
CA ALA A 706 10.01 28.16 -7.37
C ALA A 706 11.13 28.91 -6.64
N GLY A 707 10.90 30.13 -6.19
CA GLY A 707 11.97 30.93 -5.62
C GLY A 707 11.50 31.87 -4.51
N GLN A 708 12.46 32.46 -3.78
CA GLN A 708 12.12 33.47 -2.78
C GLN A 708 11.53 34.70 -3.47
N PRO A 709 10.39 35.22 -3.01
CA PRO A 709 9.78 36.43 -3.57
C PRO A 709 10.75 37.62 -3.52
N SER A 710 11.06 38.16 -4.68
CA SER A 710 12.01 39.28 -4.77
C SER A 710 11.37 40.67 -4.74
N SER A 711 10.04 40.74 -4.92
CA SER A 711 9.33 42.00 -5.15
C SER A 711 8.24 42.34 -4.12
N GLY A 712 7.95 41.49 -3.20
CA GLY A 712 6.79 41.63 -2.31
C GLY A 712 5.42 41.49 -3.00
N ALA A 713 5.36 41.19 -4.33
CA ALA A 713 4.15 40.83 -5.02
C ALA A 713 3.83 39.33 -4.79
N GLY A 714 2.54 38.98 -4.91
CA GLY A 714 2.07 37.62 -4.77
C GLY A 714 2.17 37.03 -3.36
N LEU A 715 2.37 37.86 -2.34
CA LEU A 715 2.41 37.38 -0.94
C LEU A 715 1.01 37.31 -0.35
N TYR A 716 0.70 36.21 0.29
CA TYR A 716 -0.61 35.97 0.91
C TYR A 716 -0.76 36.74 2.22
N ASN A 717 -1.85 37.47 2.34
CA ASN A 717 -2.26 38.18 3.55
C ASN A 717 -3.54 37.53 4.08
N PRO A 718 -3.45 36.64 5.06
CA PRO A 718 -4.61 35.93 5.59
C PRO A 718 -5.50 36.89 6.39
N LEU A 719 -6.82 36.68 6.30
CA LEU A 719 -7.82 37.41 7.06
C LEU A 719 -8.69 36.46 7.86
N SER A 720 -9.26 36.94 8.96
CA SER A 720 -10.41 36.25 9.56
C SER A 720 -11.57 36.34 8.55
N PRO A 721 -12.28 35.23 8.25
CA PRO A 721 -13.34 35.23 7.28
C PRO A 721 -14.36 36.36 7.50
N SER A 722 -14.66 37.13 6.46
CA SER A 722 -15.53 38.32 6.55
C SER A 722 -16.50 38.39 5.40
N ARG A 723 -17.81 38.43 5.70
CA ARG A 723 -18.87 38.51 4.70
C ARG A 723 -18.90 39.86 4.04
N ILE A 724 -18.76 39.91 2.71
CA ILE A 724 -18.81 41.14 1.90
C ILE A 724 -20.04 41.21 0.99
N ALA A 725 -20.71 40.08 0.73
CA ALA A 725 -21.94 40.01 0.00
C ALA A 725 -22.83 38.86 0.47
N ASP A 726 -24.16 39.10 0.47
CA ASP A 726 -25.16 38.06 0.70
C ASP A 726 -26.45 38.50 -0.02
N THR A 727 -26.77 37.85 -1.15
CA THR A 727 -27.90 38.27 -2.00
C THR A 727 -29.25 37.80 -1.49
N ARG A 728 -29.31 36.94 -0.46
CA ARG A 728 -30.58 36.46 0.07
C ARG A 728 -31.41 37.60 0.62
N PRO A 729 -32.72 37.62 0.30
CA PRO A 729 -33.65 38.62 0.81
C PRO A 729 -33.65 38.61 2.36
N GLY A 730 -33.52 39.79 2.95
CA GLY A 730 -33.55 39.93 4.42
C GLY A 730 -32.26 39.56 5.16
N SER A 731 -31.17 39.28 4.46
CA SER A 731 -29.89 38.95 5.05
C SER A 731 -29.27 40.08 5.90
N GLY A 732 -29.66 41.29 5.67
CA GLY A 732 -29.08 42.47 6.31
C GLY A 732 -27.64 42.79 5.86
N GLN A 733 -27.15 42.08 4.86
CA GLN A 733 -25.79 42.17 4.33
C GLN A 733 -25.76 43.00 3.02
N PRO A 734 -24.59 43.42 2.55
CA PRO A 734 -24.46 44.05 1.26
C PRO A 734 -24.99 43.13 0.15
N TYR A 735 -25.63 43.74 -0.87
CA TYR A 735 -26.26 43.09 -2.03
C TYR A 735 -27.51 42.28 -1.72
N GLN A 736 -28.12 42.38 -0.52
CA GLN A 736 -29.36 41.65 -0.19
C GLN A 736 -30.45 41.91 -1.23
N GLY A 737 -31.16 40.84 -1.62
CA GLY A 737 -32.21 40.90 -2.65
C GLY A 737 -31.68 40.96 -4.08
N SER A 738 -30.38 40.85 -4.32
CA SER A 738 -29.80 40.84 -5.66
C SER A 738 -29.59 39.39 -6.16
N THR A 739 -30.66 38.57 -6.11
CA THR A 739 -30.65 37.18 -6.64
C THR A 739 -30.20 37.19 -8.11
N LEU A 740 -29.31 36.28 -8.50
CA LEU A 740 -28.80 36.17 -9.87
C LEU A 740 -29.71 35.28 -10.71
N GLY A 741 -30.36 35.84 -11.71
CA GLY A 741 -31.13 35.07 -12.72
C GLY A 741 -30.23 34.39 -13.75
N ALA A 742 -30.85 33.61 -14.65
CA ALA A 742 -30.16 32.92 -15.74
C ALA A 742 -29.39 33.90 -16.66
N GLY A 743 -28.12 33.62 -16.89
CA GLY A 743 -27.25 34.44 -17.73
C GLY A 743 -26.90 35.81 -17.14
N GLN A 744 -27.22 36.06 -15.87
CA GLN A 744 -26.94 37.35 -15.22
C GLN A 744 -25.60 37.36 -14.54
N SER A 745 -25.05 38.54 -14.41
CA SER A 745 -23.81 38.82 -13.69
C SER A 745 -24.02 39.87 -12.61
N LEU A 746 -23.33 39.68 -11.47
CA LEU A 746 -23.29 40.63 -10.37
C LEU A 746 -21.84 41.04 -10.10
N THR A 747 -21.57 42.34 -10.08
CA THR A 747 -20.24 42.86 -9.73
C THR A 747 -20.21 43.16 -8.23
N ILE A 748 -19.23 42.56 -7.55
CA ILE A 748 -18.99 42.69 -6.10
C ILE A 748 -17.74 43.55 -5.88
N GLN A 749 -17.90 44.65 -5.10
CA GLN A 749 -16.79 45.46 -4.66
C GLN A 749 -16.00 44.68 -3.58
N VAL A 750 -14.71 44.47 -3.77
CA VAL A 750 -13.82 43.73 -2.87
C VAL A 750 -12.83 44.70 -2.18
N ALA A 751 -12.08 45.45 -2.95
CA ALA A 751 -11.10 46.40 -2.38
C ALA A 751 -11.77 47.40 -1.39
N GLY A 752 -11.21 47.54 -0.23
CA GLY A 752 -11.74 48.34 0.87
C GLY A 752 -12.82 47.66 1.70
N ARG A 753 -13.10 46.34 1.46
CA ARG A 753 -14.10 45.55 2.21
C ARG A 753 -13.49 44.32 2.84
N GLY A 754 -14.07 43.87 3.95
CA GLY A 754 -13.70 42.58 4.59
C GLY A 754 -12.24 42.50 5.04
N GLY A 755 -11.51 43.60 5.17
CA GLY A 755 -10.07 43.60 5.49
C GLY A 755 -9.14 43.71 4.28
N VAL A 756 -9.67 43.61 3.06
CA VAL A 756 -8.90 43.80 1.81
C VAL A 756 -8.55 45.30 1.69
N PRO A 757 -7.31 45.72 1.46
CA PRO A 757 -6.94 47.10 1.32
C PRO A 757 -7.59 47.76 0.07
N VAL A 758 -7.70 49.09 0.07
CA VAL A 758 -8.24 49.86 -1.07
C VAL A 758 -7.32 49.76 -2.30
N SER A 759 -6.01 49.58 -2.05
CA SER A 759 -4.97 49.40 -3.07
C SER A 759 -3.89 48.47 -2.52
N GLY A 760 -3.10 47.81 -3.37
CA GLY A 760 -2.05 46.91 -2.97
C GLY A 760 -2.43 45.44 -2.99
N ALA A 761 -3.68 45.14 -3.28
CA ALA A 761 -4.15 43.77 -3.52
C ALA A 761 -4.23 43.47 -5.03
N GLU A 762 -3.60 42.43 -5.50
CA GLU A 762 -3.63 41.92 -6.87
C GLU A 762 -4.75 40.90 -7.09
N ALA A 763 -4.91 39.98 -6.13
CA ALA A 763 -5.95 38.95 -6.15
C ALA A 763 -6.58 38.78 -4.76
N VAL A 764 -7.80 38.25 -4.75
CA VAL A 764 -8.56 37.97 -3.52
C VAL A 764 -8.84 36.49 -3.40
N VAL A 765 -8.82 35.98 -2.17
CA VAL A 765 -9.27 34.65 -1.80
C VAL A 765 -10.64 34.78 -1.12
N MET A 766 -11.65 34.10 -1.67
CA MET A 766 -13.01 34.16 -1.17
C MET A 766 -13.63 32.78 -1.08
N ASN A 767 -14.43 32.55 -0.06
CA ASN A 767 -15.36 31.44 -0.04
C ASN A 767 -16.68 31.88 -0.71
N LEU A 768 -17.02 31.26 -1.83
CA LEU A 768 -18.23 31.50 -2.60
C LEU A 768 -19.25 30.41 -2.31
N THR A 769 -20.42 30.77 -1.79
CA THR A 769 -21.53 29.83 -1.55
C THR A 769 -22.68 30.12 -2.49
N ALA A 770 -23.16 29.10 -3.22
CA ALA A 770 -24.42 29.10 -3.92
C ALA A 770 -25.51 28.54 -2.99
N THR A 771 -26.69 29.15 -2.95
CA THR A 771 -27.82 28.68 -2.16
C THR A 771 -29.15 29.06 -2.81
N ASP A 772 -30.24 28.40 -2.42
CA ASP A 772 -31.59 28.62 -2.93
C ASP A 772 -31.66 28.50 -4.46
N ALA A 773 -30.83 27.67 -5.08
CA ALA A 773 -30.78 27.51 -6.52
C ALA A 773 -32.07 26.86 -7.06
N THR A 774 -32.68 27.45 -8.06
CA THR A 774 -33.93 26.92 -8.66
C THR A 774 -33.70 25.83 -9.70
N GLN A 775 -32.47 25.73 -10.24
CA GLN A 775 -32.03 24.73 -11.22
C GLN A 775 -30.58 24.36 -11.00
N ALA A 776 -30.18 23.18 -11.47
CA ALA A 776 -28.76 22.83 -11.54
C ALA A 776 -28.03 23.80 -12.48
N SER A 777 -26.92 24.38 -12.03
CA SER A 777 -26.19 25.41 -12.75
C SER A 777 -24.74 25.50 -12.27
N PHE A 778 -24.07 26.57 -12.66
CA PHE A 778 -22.69 26.87 -12.23
C PHE A 778 -22.51 28.39 -12.03
N LEU A 779 -21.55 28.73 -11.21
CA LEU A 779 -21.04 30.10 -11.08
C LEU A 779 -19.65 30.21 -11.71
N THR A 780 -19.39 31.32 -12.38
CA THR A 780 -18.08 31.73 -12.84
C THR A 780 -17.71 33.07 -12.21
N VAL A 781 -16.53 33.16 -11.59
CA VAL A 781 -16.00 34.40 -11.00
C VAL A 781 -14.79 34.86 -11.81
N TYR A 782 -14.76 36.16 -12.13
CA TYR A 782 -13.69 36.73 -12.94
C TYR A 782 -13.48 38.21 -12.62
N PRO A 783 -12.32 38.81 -12.98
CA PRO A 783 -12.04 40.22 -12.75
C PRO A 783 -13.10 41.13 -13.35
N ALA A 784 -13.59 42.11 -12.58
CA ALA A 784 -14.57 43.08 -13.11
C ALA A 784 -14.03 43.84 -14.31
N GLY A 785 -14.84 43.96 -15.38
CA GLY A 785 -14.46 44.57 -16.63
C GLY A 785 -13.66 43.64 -17.57
N GLY A 786 -13.30 42.44 -17.12
CA GLY A 786 -12.76 41.39 -17.97
C GLY A 786 -13.81 40.62 -18.76
N SER A 787 -13.39 39.80 -19.71
CA SER A 787 -14.27 38.87 -20.42
C SER A 787 -14.52 37.63 -19.55
N GLN A 788 -15.73 37.07 -19.57
CA GLN A 788 -16.08 35.82 -18.91
C GLN A 788 -15.23 34.67 -19.48
N PRO A 789 -14.49 33.91 -18.63
CA PRO A 789 -13.74 32.74 -19.06
C PRO A 789 -14.65 31.52 -19.29
N LEU A 790 -14.12 30.49 -19.94
CA LEU A 790 -14.82 29.21 -20.14
C LEU A 790 -14.80 28.31 -18.89
N ALA A 791 -14.37 28.79 -17.78
CA ALA A 791 -14.25 28.04 -16.51
C ALA A 791 -15.53 28.18 -15.68
N SER A 792 -15.82 27.16 -14.84
CA SER A 792 -16.76 27.26 -13.74
C SER A 792 -16.00 27.16 -12.42
N ASN A 793 -16.30 28.01 -11.45
CA ASN A 793 -15.67 27.95 -10.13
C ASN A 793 -16.52 27.15 -9.13
N LEU A 794 -17.82 27.04 -9.35
CA LEU A 794 -18.73 26.31 -8.47
C LEU A 794 -19.87 25.72 -9.30
N ASN A 795 -20.17 24.43 -9.13
CA ASN A 795 -21.30 23.74 -9.73
C ASN A 795 -22.26 23.29 -8.62
N PHE A 796 -23.56 23.32 -8.88
CA PHE A 796 -24.58 23.02 -7.87
C PHE A 796 -25.83 22.44 -8.50
N ALA A 797 -26.56 21.63 -7.72
CA ALA A 797 -27.87 21.12 -8.06
C ALA A 797 -28.98 22.10 -7.63
N ALA A 798 -30.21 21.88 -8.11
CA ALA A 798 -31.36 22.65 -7.64
C ALA A 798 -31.60 22.42 -6.14
N GLY A 799 -31.74 23.49 -5.36
CA GLY A 799 -31.97 23.46 -3.93
C GLY A 799 -30.74 23.16 -3.06
N GLU A 800 -29.62 22.87 -3.67
CA GLU A 800 -28.36 22.61 -2.94
C GLU A 800 -27.78 23.90 -2.37
N THR A 801 -27.12 23.79 -1.20
CA THR A 801 -26.26 24.84 -0.63
C THR A 801 -24.83 24.32 -0.61
N VAL A 802 -24.00 24.86 -1.48
CA VAL A 802 -22.61 24.38 -1.67
C VAL A 802 -21.65 25.54 -1.74
N ALA A 803 -20.46 25.36 -1.19
CA ALA A 803 -19.38 26.34 -1.18
C ALA A 803 -18.16 25.82 -1.97
N ASN A 804 -17.38 26.74 -2.53
CA ASN A 804 -16.04 26.50 -3.03
C ASN A 804 -15.19 27.74 -2.79
N GLN A 805 -13.94 27.56 -2.39
CA GLN A 805 -12.98 28.67 -2.39
C GLN A 805 -12.59 29.04 -3.83
N VAL A 806 -12.41 30.33 -4.05
CA VAL A 806 -12.00 30.89 -5.33
C VAL A 806 -10.87 31.90 -5.13
N VAL A 807 -9.90 31.89 -6.01
CA VAL A 807 -8.82 32.90 -6.05
C VAL A 807 -8.93 33.66 -7.36
N VAL A 808 -9.22 34.96 -7.26
CA VAL A 808 -9.56 35.75 -8.45
C VAL A 808 -8.74 37.05 -8.48
N PRO A 809 -8.11 37.40 -9.62
CA PRO A 809 -7.49 38.72 -9.79
C PRO A 809 -8.54 39.83 -9.61
N LEU A 810 -8.16 40.92 -8.98
CA LEU A 810 -9.04 42.09 -8.88
C LEU A 810 -9.09 42.85 -10.22
N GLY A 811 -10.29 43.10 -10.69
CA GLY A 811 -10.52 43.87 -11.92
C GLY A 811 -10.71 45.36 -11.72
N ALA A 812 -11.38 46.01 -12.64
CA ALA A 812 -11.60 47.44 -12.59
C ALA A 812 -12.24 47.91 -11.27
N GLY A 813 -11.61 48.88 -10.64
CA GLY A 813 -12.05 49.45 -9.36
C GLY A 813 -11.85 48.52 -8.17
N GLY A 814 -11.04 47.46 -8.27
CA GLY A 814 -10.84 46.48 -7.20
C GLY A 814 -12.06 45.58 -6.92
N ALA A 815 -12.75 45.17 -7.99
CA ALA A 815 -13.98 44.41 -7.93
C ALA A 815 -13.85 43.08 -8.72
N VAL A 816 -14.75 42.13 -8.44
CA VAL A 816 -14.93 40.89 -9.18
C VAL A 816 -16.36 40.80 -9.72
N THR A 817 -16.57 40.01 -10.76
CA THR A 817 -17.88 39.73 -11.35
C THR A 817 -18.21 38.27 -11.18
N ILE A 818 -19.42 37.95 -10.70
CA ILE A 818 -19.99 36.61 -10.54
C ILE A 818 -21.07 36.42 -11.58
N TYR A 819 -20.98 35.41 -12.42
CA TYR A 819 -21.94 35.02 -13.44
C TYR A 819 -22.69 33.75 -13.06
N ASN A 820 -24.00 33.68 -13.27
CA ASN A 820 -24.84 32.50 -13.11
C ASN A 820 -25.28 31.96 -14.49
N GLY A 821 -25.09 30.65 -14.73
CA GLY A 821 -25.42 30.01 -16.01
C GLY A 821 -26.94 29.96 -16.30
N VAL A 822 -27.71 29.27 -15.46
CA VAL A 822 -29.15 29.05 -15.63
C VAL A 822 -29.91 29.12 -14.31
N GLY A 823 -31.23 29.30 -14.36
CA GLY A 823 -32.07 29.40 -13.19
C GLY A 823 -31.79 30.67 -12.36
N GLU A 824 -32.33 30.69 -11.13
CA GLU A 824 -32.05 31.71 -10.13
C GLU A 824 -31.22 31.12 -9.00
N VAL A 825 -30.30 31.90 -8.43
CA VAL A 825 -29.44 31.50 -7.32
C VAL A 825 -29.11 32.68 -6.44
N ASN A 826 -29.07 32.46 -5.13
CA ASN A 826 -28.48 33.42 -4.21
C ASN A 826 -27.01 33.08 -3.98
N VAL A 827 -26.19 34.09 -3.79
CA VAL A 827 -24.76 33.95 -3.54
C VAL A 827 -24.40 34.61 -2.21
N VAL A 828 -23.49 33.93 -1.47
CA VAL A 828 -22.84 34.45 -0.29
C VAL A 828 -21.34 34.50 -0.57
N VAL A 829 -20.68 35.60 -0.23
CA VAL A 829 -19.26 35.83 -0.47
C VAL A 829 -18.56 36.22 0.82
N ASP A 830 -17.67 35.37 1.28
CA ASP A 830 -16.84 35.61 2.45
C ASP A 830 -15.35 35.74 2.02
N VAL A 831 -14.70 36.88 2.30
CA VAL A 831 -13.27 37.06 2.03
C VAL A 831 -12.48 36.39 3.14
N VAL A 832 -11.44 35.63 2.76
CA VAL A 832 -10.53 34.90 3.70
C VAL A 832 -9.08 35.37 3.59
N GLY A 833 -8.73 36.11 2.54
CA GLY A 833 -7.39 36.66 2.34
C GLY A 833 -7.21 37.37 1.01
N TRP A 834 -6.02 37.86 0.76
CA TRP A 834 -5.65 38.52 -0.49
C TRP A 834 -4.17 38.39 -0.79
N PHE A 835 -3.79 38.47 -2.05
CA PHE A 835 -2.39 38.49 -2.51
C PHE A 835 -1.96 39.91 -2.85
N SER A 836 -0.72 40.27 -2.46
CA SER A 836 -0.17 41.60 -2.66
C SER A 836 0.28 41.86 -4.10
N ASP A 837 0.17 43.12 -4.56
CA ASP A 837 0.65 43.59 -5.86
C ASP A 837 2.12 44.05 -5.88
N GLY A 838 2.81 43.98 -4.76
CA GLY A 838 4.20 44.47 -4.60
C GLY A 838 4.38 45.96 -4.58
N ALA A 839 3.33 46.77 -4.55
CA ALA A 839 3.45 48.21 -4.41
C ALA A 839 4.04 48.63 -3.04
N ALA A 840 4.69 49.78 -2.97
CA ALA A 840 5.33 50.27 -1.75
C ALA A 840 4.30 50.38 -0.62
N GLY A 841 4.50 49.63 0.46
CA GLY A 841 3.59 49.51 1.61
C GLY A 841 2.74 48.24 1.65
N SER A 842 2.69 47.43 0.57
CA SER A 842 1.99 46.17 0.52
C SER A 842 2.89 44.92 0.70
N SER A 843 4.16 45.14 1.06
CA SER A 843 5.18 44.06 1.13
C SER A 843 5.09 43.16 2.37
N SER A 844 4.06 43.34 3.20
CA SER A 844 3.80 42.40 4.31
C SER A 844 2.89 41.29 3.83
N GLY A 845 3.36 40.11 3.79
CA GLY A 845 2.59 38.91 3.40
C GLY A 845 3.47 37.69 3.48
N SER A 846 2.92 36.57 3.24
CA SER A 846 3.54 35.27 3.40
C SER A 846 3.67 34.55 2.06
N ALA A 847 4.82 33.93 1.83
CA ALA A 847 5.05 33.09 0.68
C ALA A 847 4.60 31.65 0.94
N LEU A 848 4.11 30.96 -0.09
CA LEU A 848 3.68 29.58 0.00
C LEU A 848 4.86 28.60 -0.03
N PHE A 849 4.79 27.60 0.82
CA PHE A 849 5.52 26.34 0.70
C PHE A 849 4.53 25.26 0.26
N PRO A 850 4.47 24.91 -1.02
CA PRO A 850 3.60 23.82 -1.50
C PRO A 850 4.13 22.48 -0.99
N GLN A 851 3.26 21.50 -0.79
CA GLN A 851 3.68 20.15 -0.42
C GLN A 851 2.81 19.10 -1.10
N THR A 852 3.28 17.86 -1.14
CA THR A 852 2.41 16.74 -1.51
C THR A 852 1.32 16.59 -0.44
N PRO A 853 0.04 16.44 -0.81
CA PRO A 853 -1.08 16.32 0.14
C PRO A 853 -0.83 15.23 1.20
N GLN A 854 -1.00 15.58 2.47
CA GLN A 854 -0.82 14.66 3.60
C GLN A 854 -1.95 14.81 4.60
N ARG A 855 -2.49 13.68 5.10
CA ARG A 855 -3.52 13.70 6.13
C ARG A 855 -2.99 14.18 7.47
N ALA A 856 -3.53 15.29 7.96
CA ALA A 856 -3.17 15.90 9.23
C ALA A 856 -4.13 15.47 10.36
N VAL A 857 -5.43 15.41 10.08
CA VAL A 857 -6.48 15.09 11.06
C VAL A 857 -7.46 14.10 10.44
N ASP A 858 -7.89 13.13 11.23
CA ASP A 858 -8.97 12.22 10.84
C ASP A 858 -9.68 11.76 12.12
N THR A 859 -10.87 12.28 12.38
CA THR A 859 -11.62 12.00 13.61
C THR A 859 -12.32 10.66 13.59
N ARG A 860 -12.40 9.98 12.46
CA ARG A 860 -13.06 8.68 12.34
C ARG A 860 -12.44 7.66 13.29
N PRO A 861 -13.26 6.79 13.91
CA PRO A 861 -12.74 5.76 14.81
C PRO A 861 -11.67 4.87 14.13
N ALA A 862 -10.62 4.59 14.85
CA ALA A 862 -9.51 3.73 14.40
C ALA A 862 -8.77 4.20 13.13
N SER A 863 -8.87 5.48 12.77
CA SER A 863 -8.19 6.05 11.58
C SER A 863 -6.66 5.99 11.66
N GLY A 864 -6.11 5.91 12.89
CA GLY A 864 -4.66 5.94 13.11
C GLY A 864 -4.02 7.33 12.99
N TYR A 865 -4.80 8.37 12.68
CA TYR A 865 -4.34 9.76 12.59
C TYR A 865 -4.63 10.57 13.86
N ALA A 866 -4.12 11.79 13.88
CA ALA A 866 -4.41 12.69 14.98
C ALA A 866 -5.93 12.93 15.12
N TYR A 867 -6.41 12.99 16.36
CA TYR A 867 -7.81 13.17 16.75
C TYR A 867 -8.73 11.99 16.42
N SER A 868 -8.21 10.78 16.13
CA SER A 868 -9.00 9.56 15.91
C SER A 868 -10.03 9.32 17.03
N GLY A 869 -11.28 9.06 16.66
CA GLY A 869 -12.40 8.84 17.58
C GLY A 869 -12.95 10.11 18.24
N GLN A 870 -12.57 11.30 17.78
CA GLN A 870 -13.06 12.57 18.31
C GLN A 870 -14.13 13.20 17.37
N GLU A 871 -15.22 12.49 17.15
CA GLU A 871 -16.38 12.98 16.38
C GLU A 871 -16.87 14.35 16.89
N LEU A 872 -17.14 15.31 15.99
CA LEU A 872 -17.64 16.65 16.35
C LEU A 872 -19.13 16.58 16.63
N GLN A 873 -19.52 16.77 17.88
CA GLN A 873 -20.92 16.78 18.29
C GLN A 873 -21.65 18.04 17.79
N PRO A 874 -22.99 18.03 17.71
CA PRO A 874 -23.79 19.20 17.36
C PRO A 874 -23.45 20.43 18.18
N GLY A 875 -23.12 21.55 17.51
CA GLY A 875 -22.75 22.80 18.14
C GLY A 875 -21.40 22.80 18.87
N GLN A 876 -20.60 21.75 18.70
CA GLN A 876 -19.26 21.64 19.30
C GLN A 876 -18.20 22.35 18.45
N THR A 877 -17.20 22.88 19.14
CA THR A 877 -15.95 23.34 18.53
C THR A 877 -14.82 22.40 18.91
N LEU A 878 -14.14 21.85 17.89
CA LEU A 878 -12.87 21.13 18.05
C LEU A 878 -11.71 22.07 17.77
N THR A 879 -10.79 22.21 18.72
CA THR A 879 -9.53 22.92 18.48
C THR A 879 -8.43 21.93 18.15
N VAL A 880 -7.82 22.11 16.99
CA VAL A 880 -6.77 21.27 16.44
C VAL A 880 -5.43 21.96 16.55
N GLN A 881 -4.43 21.28 17.11
CA GLN A 881 -3.02 21.66 16.99
C GLN A 881 -2.54 21.20 15.62
N LEU A 882 -2.47 22.11 14.66
CA LEU A 882 -2.11 21.80 13.28
C LEU A 882 -0.59 21.74 13.07
N SER A 883 0.15 22.67 13.74
CA SER A 883 1.61 22.71 13.60
C SER A 883 2.26 21.40 14.07
N GLY A 884 3.22 20.92 13.29
CA GLY A 884 3.90 19.64 13.51
C GLY A 884 3.19 18.42 12.96
N LEU A 885 1.96 18.55 12.42
CA LEU A 885 1.25 17.46 11.73
C LEU A 885 1.52 17.52 10.22
N ALA A 886 1.47 16.37 9.56
CA ALA A 886 1.50 16.25 8.09
C ALA A 886 2.58 17.09 7.39
N GLY A 887 3.79 17.15 7.94
CA GLY A 887 4.89 17.94 7.36
C GLY A 887 4.83 19.44 7.63
N LEU A 888 3.79 19.95 8.29
CA LEU A 888 3.66 21.36 8.65
C LEU A 888 4.68 21.77 9.73
N PRO A 889 5.23 22.97 9.68
CA PRO A 889 6.26 23.40 10.62
C PRO A 889 5.72 23.53 12.06
N LEU A 890 6.58 23.32 13.05
CA LEU A 890 6.23 23.50 14.45
C LEU A 890 5.96 24.98 14.81
N GLN A 891 6.56 25.92 14.09
CA GLN A 891 6.46 27.36 14.32
C GLN A 891 6.62 28.13 13.00
N GLY A 892 6.21 29.38 12.97
CA GLY A 892 6.43 30.28 11.83
C GLY A 892 5.43 30.09 10.69
N MET A 893 4.25 29.52 10.94
CA MET A 893 3.15 29.40 9.99
C MET A 893 2.15 30.55 10.19
N ALA A 894 1.88 31.33 9.14
CA ALA A 894 0.86 32.38 9.13
C ALA A 894 -0.51 31.86 8.69
N ALA A 895 -0.51 30.95 7.71
CA ALA A 895 -1.72 30.32 7.17
C ALA A 895 -1.39 28.93 6.65
N ALA A 896 -2.42 28.10 6.49
CA ALA A 896 -2.35 26.77 5.88
C ALA A 896 -3.28 26.67 4.68
N ILE A 897 -2.93 25.81 3.73
CA ILE A 897 -3.82 25.32 2.67
C ILE A 897 -4.23 23.92 3.07
N LEU A 898 -5.52 23.73 3.26
CA LEU A 898 -6.10 22.50 3.78
C LEU A 898 -7.26 22.06 2.89
N ASN A 899 -7.31 20.79 2.50
CA ASN A 899 -8.56 20.22 2.04
C ASN A 899 -9.34 19.70 3.25
N VAL A 900 -10.50 20.32 3.53
CA VAL A 900 -11.31 20.04 4.70
C VAL A 900 -12.53 19.26 4.27
N THR A 901 -12.70 18.04 4.77
CA THR A 901 -13.82 17.14 4.45
C THR A 901 -14.67 16.87 5.67
N VAL A 902 -15.98 16.94 5.51
CA VAL A 902 -16.97 16.48 6.49
C VAL A 902 -17.64 15.21 5.95
N THR A 903 -17.77 14.20 6.78
CA THR A 903 -18.44 12.94 6.46
C THR A 903 -19.28 12.44 7.64
N GLY A 904 -20.22 11.51 7.37
CA GLY A 904 -21.08 10.92 8.41
C GLY A 904 -22.18 11.83 8.95
N GLY A 905 -22.38 13.04 8.39
CA GLY A 905 -23.37 14.00 8.86
C GLY A 905 -24.81 13.49 8.69
N GLY A 906 -25.46 13.06 9.77
CA GLY A 906 -26.86 12.57 9.77
C GLY A 906 -27.92 13.65 9.55
N ALA A 907 -27.55 14.95 9.52
CA ALA A 907 -28.41 16.09 9.28
C ALA A 907 -27.70 17.14 8.42
N PRO A 908 -28.45 17.98 7.67
CA PRO A 908 -27.83 19.10 6.95
C PRO A 908 -27.10 20.04 7.90
N GLY A 909 -26.04 20.64 7.45
CA GLY A 909 -25.25 21.53 8.31
C GLY A 909 -24.17 22.32 7.57
N TYR A 910 -23.32 22.95 8.38
CA TYR A 910 -22.18 23.69 7.88
C TYR A 910 -21.00 23.56 8.85
N LEU A 911 -19.81 23.68 8.34
CA LEU A 911 -18.58 23.78 9.12
C LEU A 911 -18.05 25.22 9.06
N THR A 912 -17.61 25.73 10.20
CA THR A 912 -16.86 27.00 10.26
C THR A 912 -15.43 26.68 10.69
N VAL A 913 -14.45 27.30 10.00
CA VAL A 913 -13.02 27.14 10.29
C VAL A 913 -12.40 28.51 10.54
N TRP A 914 -11.61 28.66 11.62
CA TRP A 914 -10.94 29.93 11.95
C TRP A 914 -9.74 29.72 12.88
N PRO A 915 -8.81 30.70 12.98
CA PRO A 915 -7.71 30.67 13.95
C PRO A 915 -8.26 30.58 15.39
N ALA A 916 -7.81 29.59 16.17
CA ALA A 916 -8.35 29.35 17.52
C ALA A 916 -8.15 30.55 18.51
N SER A 917 -7.29 31.49 18.19
CA SER A 917 -7.07 32.71 18.99
C SER A 917 -8.09 33.83 18.72
N SER A 918 -8.96 33.69 17.69
CA SER A 918 -9.94 34.71 17.32
C SER A 918 -11.38 34.23 17.64
N ALA A 919 -12.33 35.18 17.60
CA ALA A 919 -13.74 34.84 17.73
C ALA A 919 -14.24 34.10 16.48
N PRO A 920 -15.24 33.19 16.62
CA PRO A 920 -15.83 32.51 15.47
C PRO A 920 -16.46 33.52 14.49
N PRO A 921 -16.15 33.40 13.19
CA PRO A 921 -16.71 34.27 12.16
C PRO A 921 -18.17 33.89 11.83
N LEU A 922 -18.88 34.75 11.10
CA LEU A 922 -20.23 34.48 10.60
C LEU A 922 -20.21 33.65 9.29
N SER A 923 -19.08 33.21 8.82
CA SER A 923 -18.94 32.44 7.58
C SER A 923 -19.04 30.93 7.83
N SER A 924 -19.48 30.19 6.81
CA SER A 924 -19.27 28.74 6.71
C SER A 924 -18.13 28.46 5.72
N GLU A 925 -17.28 27.49 6.02
CA GLU A 925 -16.25 27.02 5.11
C GLU A 925 -16.83 26.03 4.10
N LEU A 926 -17.66 25.11 4.55
CA LEU A 926 -18.38 24.16 3.73
C LEU A 926 -19.79 23.88 4.28
N ASN A 927 -20.68 23.43 3.40
CA ASN A 927 -22.07 23.09 3.74
C ASN A 927 -22.39 21.71 3.17
N TRP A 928 -23.27 20.96 3.82
CA TRP A 928 -23.65 19.60 3.41
C TRP A 928 -25.10 19.29 3.64
N ASP A 929 -25.65 18.40 2.82
CA ASP A 929 -26.92 17.73 3.06
C ASP A 929 -26.77 16.47 3.90
N ALA A 930 -27.87 15.98 4.50
CA ALA A 930 -27.83 14.78 5.34
C ALA A 930 -27.27 13.56 4.59
N GLY A 931 -26.26 12.93 5.16
CA GLY A 931 -25.58 11.77 4.60
C GLY A 931 -24.54 12.08 3.52
N GLN A 932 -24.33 13.34 3.19
CA GLN A 932 -23.34 13.75 2.20
C GLN A 932 -21.92 13.76 2.81
N THR A 933 -20.95 13.32 2.04
CA THR A 933 -19.52 13.62 2.24
C THR A 933 -19.17 14.78 1.32
N THR A 934 -18.61 15.83 1.89
CA THR A 934 -18.27 17.04 1.11
C THR A 934 -16.98 17.68 1.63
N GLU A 935 -16.26 18.29 0.74
CA GLU A 935 -14.97 18.94 0.97
C GLU A 935 -14.97 20.37 0.44
N ASN A 936 -14.01 21.14 0.93
CA ASN A 936 -13.63 22.44 0.40
C ASN A 936 -12.16 22.72 0.70
N LEU A 937 -11.42 23.30 -0.25
CA LEU A 937 -10.10 23.82 0.03
C LEU A 937 -10.23 25.06 0.91
N ALA A 938 -9.42 25.15 1.97
CA ALA A 938 -9.39 26.26 2.89
C ALA A 938 -7.98 26.87 2.95
N LEU A 939 -7.81 28.09 2.39
CA LEU A 939 -6.67 28.95 2.68
C LEU A 939 -7.00 29.71 3.96
N VAL A 940 -6.56 29.21 5.09
CA VAL A 940 -6.99 29.70 6.40
C VAL A 940 -5.83 30.23 7.24
N ALA A 941 -6.01 31.42 7.86
CA ALA A 941 -5.07 31.93 8.85
C ALA A 941 -4.93 30.93 10.01
N VAL A 942 -3.71 30.80 10.53
CA VAL A 942 -3.43 29.93 11.69
C VAL A 942 -3.08 30.81 12.89
N SER A 943 -3.48 30.41 14.09
CA SER A 943 -3.11 31.17 15.30
C SER A 943 -1.59 31.18 15.52
N SER A 944 -1.07 32.10 16.30
CA SER A 944 0.36 32.13 16.65
C SER A 944 0.85 30.89 17.41
N GLN A 945 -0.07 30.07 17.91
CA GLN A 945 0.21 28.77 18.54
C GLN A 945 0.11 27.60 17.57
N GLY A 946 -0.16 27.84 16.27
CA GLY A 946 -0.33 26.80 15.28
C GLY A 946 -1.65 26.03 15.39
N THR A 947 -2.72 26.68 15.91
CA THR A 947 -4.02 26.03 16.15
C THR A 947 -5.14 26.59 15.27
N LEU A 948 -6.08 25.73 14.92
CA LEU A 948 -7.34 26.04 14.25
C LEU A 948 -8.53 25.53 15.07
N SER A 949 -9.66 26.18 14.90
CA SER A 949 -10.97 25.75 15.45
C SER A 949 -11.91 25.36 14.34
N PHE A 950 -12.63 24.25 14.54
CA PHE A 950 -13.64 23.70 13.64
C PHE A 950 -14.96 23.60 14.41
N TYR A 951 -16.03 24.24 13.92
CA TYR A 951 -17.34 24.25 14.55
C TYR A 951 -18.37 23.51 13.70
N ASN A 952 -19.04 22.53 14.31
CA ASN A 952 -20.15 21.83 13.70
C ASN A 952 -21.47 22.59 13.90
N GLY A 953 -21.97 23.21 12.85
CA GLY A 953 -23.24 23.97 12.83
C GLY A 953 -24.45 23.12 12.43
N SER A 954 -24.40 21.78 12.59
CA SER A 954 -25.53 20.89 12.34
C SER A 954 -26.19 20.41 13.62
N SER A 955 -27.33 19.69 13.48
CA SER A 955 -28.02 19.03 14.57
C SER A 955 -27.61 17.56 14.78
N ALA A 956 -26.65 17.06 14.01
CA ALA A 956 -26.10 15.71 14.10
C ALA A 956 -24.56 15.75 14.28
N PRO A 957 -23.95 14.71 14.88
CA PRO A 957 -22.50 14.61 14.89
C PRO A 957 -21.93 14.40 13.49
N VAL A 958 -20.67 14.81 13.30
CA VAL A 958 -19.94 14.68 12.04
C VAL A 958 -18.50 14.23 12.29
N GLU A 959 -17.93 13.52 11.34
CA GLU A 959 -16.51 13.24 11.28
C GLU A 959 -15.80 14.28 10.41
N LEU A 960 -14.61 14.66 10.86
CA LEU A 960 -13.75 15.65 10.21
C LEU A 960 -12.50 14.98 9.67
N VAL A 961 -12.18 15.24 8.41
CA VAL A 961 -10.90 14.86 7.80
C VAL A 961 -10.24 16.14 7.29
N VAL A 962 -8.94 16.32 7.58
CA VAL A 962 -8.16 17.49 7.16
C VAL A 962 -6.87 17.00 6.53
N ASP A 963 -6.68 17.31 5.27
CA ASP A 963 -5.47 17.06 4.51
C ASP A 963 -4.72 18.38 4.30
N ALA A 964 -3.40 18.37 4.49
CA ALA A 964 -2.56 19.56 4.34
C ALA A 964 -1.88 19.54 2.97
N ASP A 965 -2.12 20.57 2.17
CA ASP A 965 -1.60 20.71 0.80
C ASP A 965 -0.43 21.72 0.73
N GLY A 966 -0.31 22.60 1.72
CA GLY A 966 0.76 23.59 1.83
C GLY A 966 0.59 24.54 3.01
N TRP A 967 1.54 25.44 3.16
CA TRP A 967 1.49 26.44 4.23
C TRP A 967 2.20 27.73 3.83
N PHE A 968 1.80 28.82 4.45
CA PHE A 968 2.40 30.14 4.26
C PHE A 968 3.27 30.49 5.47
N ALA A 969 4.53 30.89 5.21
CA ALA A 969 5.45 31.30 6.27
C ALA A 969 5.01 32.62 6.89
N ALA A 970 5.14 32.74 8.20
CA ALA A 970 5.01 34.06 8.88
C ALA A 970 6.13 34.99 8.39
N GLY A 971 5.75 36.15 7.85
CA GLY A 971 6.68 37.19 7.35
C GLY A 971 7.57 37.81 8.40
#